data_2a6c9ff9dc4402e1249787efbf21e36d
#
_entry.id   2a6c9ff9dc4402e1249787efbf21e36d
#
_cell.length_a   1.000
_cell.length_b   1.000
_cell.length_c   1.000
_cell.angle_alpha   90.00
_cell.angle_beta   90.00
_cell.angle_gamma   90.00
#
_symmetry.space_group_name_H-M   'P 1'
#
loop_
_entity.id
_entity.type
_entity.pdbx_description
1 polymer ?
#
loop_
_entity_poly.entity_id
_entity_poly.type
_entity_poly.pdbx_seq_one_letter_code
_entity_poly.pdbx_strand_id
1 'polypeptide(L)'
;MINVDELDKLYERYDFKKSNQYADAIVYTHTNGYFNNAEIVTLEEGIDVSDIIVRYQEAGFSCKNSYYTDIEEVHAQLFKGFFSVLRTRDKLKGEYYKYCQNQNIRLKFDYSYISCNYFFDGKEQTDSVVSKILSIINSNGPHLVILEAAAGYGKTCTAYELLKELVTSDSDGIPIFTELSRNRKAAVFKYVLLDEIDRLFHHLKSDLVTYEMAEGRIPVIIDGFDELISKSVDMDNKLHDKHSKSFDDMESMLDTIGDLLTHNTKIILTSRKSAIFNGDKFNNWVEGRENRFKVTRLILHEPNIKDWLGTEKIEILKYQNIPYESFGNPVLLAHLRNMSCDKFNNYCKDSEEVIKDYLIMLLEREKERQDIHFTVEEQLEIFIKLVYEMVELDITSEDRDFIKDIILVKNRNLINVLRSRYPQGLSQKAEDIASTLARHALLDRVGTSKNTNKIGFINDFIFGLLIGECICKLKNDWLIDYKYIDLACTAYSARSADEKVKLYLKLKPITLMLHSQEQIEIDIKLNNQLSSNHKDASFYSVTFKNFIFPDGFSFTGCTFSQCIFNKIEIRKSSFYSCIFIDCRFYDCTILNDTQEDRKLIFSNCFGDDISPLKTKDFVTSDDDYYYEKIVLQQFWQKGRANAQPNRAYRTLFAGVPTKQYYSVENAIESLRRKGILEKQGELVYLNYEYIGEVRNILSSGEGDINGK
;
A
#
# COMPACT_ATOMS: atom_id res chain seq x y z
N MET A 1 -1.18 48.09 24.98
CA MET A 1 -1.24 49.29 24.11
C MET A 1 -0.67 48.89 22.75
N ILE A 2 -1.43 49.00 21.69
CA ILE A 2 -1.00 48.62 20.33
C ILE A 2 0.15 49.55 19.89
N ASN A 3 1.16 48.95 19.26
CA ASN A 3 2.27 49.70 18.67
C ASN A 3 1.78 50.38 17.37
N VAL A 4 1.79 51.73 17.33
CA VAL A 4 1.28 52.49 16.21
C VAL A 4 2.06 52.23 14.91
N ASP A 5 3.37 52.01 14.99
CA ASP A 5 4.20 51.74 13.81
C ASP A 5 3.90 50.34 13.20
N GLU A 6 3.56 49.36 14.03
CA GLU A 6 3.10 48.03 13.57
C GLU A 6 1.70 48.10 12.96
N LEU A 7 0.82 48.89 13.58
CA LEU A 7 -0.52 49.15 13.10
C LEU A 7 -0.49 49.88 11.71
N ASP A 8 0.33 50.88 11.56
CA ASP A 8 0.51 51.61 10.29
C ASP A 8 0.99 50.69 9.18
N LYS A 9 1.99 49.82 9.47
CA LYS A 9 2.50 48.85 8.51
C LYS A 9 1.46 47.82 8.12
N LEU A 10 0.65 47.37 9.08
CA LEU A 10 -0.40 46.37 8.83
C LEU A 10 -1.48 46.96 7.91
N TYR A 11 -2.00 48.14 8.22
CA TYR A 11 -2.99 48.81 7.37
C TYR A 11 -2.46 49.12 5.96
N GLU A 12 -1.19 49.54 5.84
CA GLU A 12 -0.54 49.81 4.54
C GLU A 12 -0.50 48.52 3.67
N ARG A 13 -0.27 47.36 4.27
CA ARG A 13 -0.29 46.08 3.54
C ARG A 13 -1.66 45.77 2.94
N TYR A 14 -2.74 46.24 3.58
CA TYR A 14 -4.10 46.11 3.09
C TYR A 14 -4.55 47.29 2.21
N ASP A 15 -3.59 48.04 1.65
CA ASP A 15 -3.82 49.22 0.79
C ASP A 15 -4.54 50.38 1.49
N PHE A 16 -4.58 50.44 2.79
CA PHE A 16 -5.02 51.61 3.51
C PHE A 16 -3.92 52.67 3.56
N LYS A 17 -4.33 53.94 3.56
CA LYS A 17 -3.45 55.08 3.80
C LYS A 17 -3.79 55.69 5.14
N LYS A 18 -2.78 55.96 5.95
CA LYS A 18 -2.97 56.75 7.16
C LYS A 18 -3.36 58.16 6.75
N SER A 19 -4.57 58.53 7.09
CA SER A 19 -5.12 59.87 6.74
C SER A 19 -4.82 60.89 7.81
N ASN A 20 -5.14 60.58 9.08
CA ASN A 20 -4.90 61.45 10.22
C ASN A 20 -4.58 60.64 11.48
N GLN A 21 -3.83 61.29 12.38
CA GLN A 21 -3.60 60.76 13.73
C GLN A 21 -4.04 61.83 14.73
N TYR A 22 -4.98 61.44 15.60
CA TYR A 22 -5.44 62.24 16.73
C TYR A 22 -4.77 61.74 18.02
N ALA A 23 -5.01 62.38 19.13
CA ALA A 23 -4.42 61.98 20.42
C ALA A 23 -4.79 60.51 20.77
N ASP A 24 -6.09 60.15 20.57
CA ASP A 24 -6.66 58.91 21.04
C ASP A 24 -7.23 58.04 19.89
N ALA A 25 -7.04 58.44 18.62
CA ALA A 25 -7.53 57.71 17.47
C ALA A 25 -6.67 57.94 16.23
N ILE A 26 -6.63 56.91 15.35
CA ILE A 26 -5.94 56.96 14.06
C ILE A 26 -6.97 56.64 12.99
N VAL A 27 -6.92 57.38 11.87
CA VAL A 27 -7.82 57.16 10.74
C VAL A 27 -7.05 56.60 9.55
N TYR A 28 -7.47 55.44 9.10
CA TYR A 28 -6.97 54.79 7.90
C TYR A 28 -8.03 54.82 6.80
N THR A 29 -7.65 55.24 5.59
CA THR A 29 -8.56 55.34 4.45
C THR A 29 -8.17 54.39 3.35
N HIS A 30 -9.17 53.73 2.77
CA HIS A 30 -9.02 52.85 1.62
C HIS A 30 -10.02 53.24 0.54
N THR A 31 -9.53 53.48 -0.69
CA THR A 31 -10.35 53.83 -1.84
C THR A 31 -10.25 52.78 -2.90
N ASN A 32 -11.37 52.17 -3.28
CA ASN A 32 -11.44 51.16 -4.33
C ASN A 32 -12.56 51.55 -5.33
N GLY A 33 -12.17 52.15 -6.44
CA GLY A 33 -13.11 52.67 -7.44
C GLY A 33 -14.03 53.74 -6.87
N TYR A 34 -15.31 53.45 -6.76
CA TYR A 34 -16.33 54.37 -6.22
C TYR A 34 -16.54 54.22 -4.71
N PHE A 35 -15.88 53.28 -4.06
CA PHE A 35 -16.05 53.06 -2.62
C PHE A 35 -14.87 53.63 -1.84
N ASN A 36 -15.20 54.56 -0.93
CA ASN A 36 -14.25 55.13 0.01
C ASN A 36 -14.58 54.61 1.41
N ASN A 37 -13.66 53.97 2.04
CA ASN A 37 -13.80 53.46 3.41
C ASN A 37 -12.81 54.19 4.32
N ALA A 38 -13.26 54.55 5.53
CA ALA A 38 -12.43 55.10 6.58
C ALA A 38 -12.59 54.22 7.83
N GLU A 39 -11.53 53.60 8.30
CA GLU A 39 -11.50 52.90 9.57
C GLU A 39 -10.85 53.78 10.61
N ILE A 40 -11.61 54.07 11.68
CA ILE A 40 -11.20 54.92 12.79
C ILE A 40 -10.84 53.96 13.93
N VAL A 41 -9.56 53.83 14.20
CA VAL A 41 -9.06 52.94 15.25
C VAL A 41 -8.80 53.76 16.51
N THR A 42 -9.56 53.48 17.56
CA THR A 42 -9.37 54.13 18.87
C THR A 42 -8.28 53.39 19.65
N LEU A 43 -7.40 54.18 20.32
CA LEU A 43 -6.27 53.63 21.08
C LEU A 43 -6.66 53.20 22.50
N GLU A 44 -7.82 53.66 22.98
CA GLU A 44 -8.43 53.30 24.26
C GLU A 44 -9.92 52.98 24.07
N GLU A 45 -10.47 52.19 24.96
CA GLU A 45 -11.89 51.81 24.93
C GLU A 45 -12.80 53.01 25.33
N GLY A 46 -13.94 53.15 24.65
CA GLY A 46 -14.95 54.14 24.98
C GLY A 46 -14.65 55.54 24.51
N ILE A 47 -13.67 55.79 23.70
CA ILE A 47 -13.35 57.11 23.09
C ILE A 47 -14.50 57.51 22.17
N ASP A 48 -15.04 58.73 22.36
CA ASP A 48 -16.01 59.34 21.46
C ASP A 48 -15.29 59.90 20.22
N VAL A 49 -15.59 59.31 19.07
CA VAL A 49 -15.04 59.73 17.75
C VAL A 49 -16.12 60.25 16.82
N SER A 50 -17.28 60.66 17.35
CA SER A 50 -18.44 61.11 16.58
C SER A 50 -18.11 62.26 15.62
N ASP A 51 -17.34 63.23 16.08
CA ASP A 51 -16.90 64.37 15.24
C ASP A 51 -15.99 63.93 14.08
N ILE A 52 -15.14 62.94 14.32
CA ILE A 52 -14.26 62.35 13.30
C ILE A 52 -15.10 61.60 12.27
N ILE A 53 -16.07 60.81 12.71
CA ILE A 53 -16.99 60.06 11.84
C ILE A 53 -17.75 61.02 10.94
N VAL A 54 -18.39 62.07 11.49
CA VAL A 54 -19.15 63.05 10.73
C VAL A 54 -18.27 63.69 9.66
N ARG A 55 -17.06 64.13 10.02
CA ARG A 55 -16.12 64.76 9.09
C ARG A 55 -15.75 63.89 7.90
N TYR A 56 -15.51 62.58 8.13
CA TYR A 56 -15.17 61.65 7.05
C TYR A 56 -16.40 61.24 6.23
N GLN A 57 -17.58 61.15 6.85
CA GLN A 57 -18.85 60.94 6.13
C GLN A 57 -19.19 62.08 5.20
N GLU A 58 -19.01 63.33 5.65
CA GLU A 58 -19.17 64.50 4.80
C GLU A 58 -18.15 64.52 3.64
N ALA A 59 -16.97 63.97 3.83
CA ALA A 59 -15.98 63.79 2.79
C ALA A 59 -16.25 62.59 1.85
N GLY A 60 -17.37 61.89 2.04
CA GLY A 60 -17.81 60.76 1.18
C GLY A 60 -17.22 59.42 1.54
N PHE A 61 -16.74 59.22 2.76
CA PHE A 61 -16.25 57.95 3.24
C PHE A 61 -17.33 57.17 4.02
N SER A 62 -17.38 55.88 3.84
CA SER A 62 -18.06 54.98 4.76
C SER A 62 -17.16 54.73 5.98
N CYS A 63 -17.64 55.09 7.17
CA CYS A 63 -16.83 55.06 8.39
C CYS A 63 -17.15 53.87 9.25
N LYS A 64 -16.10 53.19 9.73
CA LYS A 64 -16.18 52.18 10.77
C LYS A 64 -15.33 52.63 11.95
N ASN A 65 -15.89 52.57 13.17
CA ASN A 65 -15.15 52.76 14.40
C ASN A 65 -14.82 51.42 15.02
N SER A 66 -13.56 51.24 15.40
CA SER A 66 -13.09 49.99 15.98
C SER A 66 -12.09 50.25 17.12
N TYR A 67 -12.24 49.51 18.19
CA TYR A 67 -11.24 49.37 19.25
C TYR A 67 -10.72 47.94 19.23
N TYR A 68 -9.40 47.80 19.36
CA TYR A 68 -8.75 46.51 19.36
C TYR A 68 -7.80 46.40 20.56
N THR A 69 -7.71 45.19 21.14
CA THR A 69 -6.88 44.94 22.30
C THR A 69 -5.39 44.73 21.91
N ASP A 70 -5.15 44.13 20.76
CA ASP A 70 -3.83 43.83 20.23
C ASP A 70 -3.77 43.87 18.70
N ILE A 71 -2.58 43.77 18.14
CA ILE A 71 -2.34 43.81 16.70
C ILE A 71 -2.89 42.60 15.96
N GLU A 72 -2.94 41.42 16.63
CA GLU A 72 -3.47 40.20 16.05
C GLU A 72 -4.98 40.28 15.83
N GLU A 73 -5.71 40.94 16.73
CA GLU A 73 -7.13 41.20 16.56
C GLU A 73 -7.39 42.08 15.33
N VAL A 74 -6.58 43.16 15.14
CA VAL A 74 -6.64 44.00 13.96
C VAL A 74 -6.41 43.17 12.70
N HIS A 75 -5.35 42.39 12.69
CA HIS A 75 -4.98 41.53 11.56
C HIS A 75 -6.10 40.51 11.23
N ALA A 76 -6.66 39.86 12.25
CA ALA A 76 -7.77 38.94 12.05
C ALA A 76 -9.01 39.62 11.45
N GLN A 77 -9.35 40.84 11.89
CA GLN A 77 -10.49 41.58 11.34
C GLN A 77 -10.27 42.05 9.91
N LEU A 78 -9.07 42.56 9.59
CA LEU A 78 -8.71 42.92 8.22
C LEU A 78 -8.75 41.69 7.30
N PHE A 79 -8.16 40.59 7.73
CA PHE A 79 -8.21 39.31 7.00
C PHE A 79 -9.64 38.86 6.76
N LYS A 80 -10.50 38.83 7.80
CA LYS A 80 -11.90 38.44 7.68
C LYS A 80 -12.67 39.29 6.68
N GLY A 81 -12.44 40.60 6.68
CA GLY A 81 -13.10 41.53 5.78
C GLY A 81 -12.65 41.39 4.33
N PHE A 82 -11.34 41.54 4.09
CA PHE A 82 -10.78 41.54 2.74
C PHE A 82 -10.90 40.17 2.03
N PHE A 83 -10.67 39.12 2.73
CA PHE A 83 -10.79 37.77 2.16
C PHE A 83 -12.22 37.23 2.18
N SER A 84 -13.16 38.00 2.71
CA SER A 84 -14.58 37.58 2.84
C SER A 84 -14.68 36.16 3.35
N VAL A 85 -14.03 35.89 4.49
CA VAL A 85 -13.74 34.52 5.00
C VAL A 85 -14.95 33.61 4.94
N LEU A 86 -16.10 34.04 5.46
CA LEU A 86 -17.33 33.25 5.48
C LEU A 86 -17.77 32.83 4.07
N ARG A 87 -17.82 33.80 3.13
CA ARG A 87 -18.24 33.54 1.74
C ARG A 87 -17.26 32.65 1.00
N THR A 88 -15.97 32.86 1.22
CA THR A 88 -14.91 32.05 0.60
C THR A 88 -14.95 30.61 1.12
N ARG A 89 -15.14 30.41 2.42
CA ARG A 89 -15.34 29.10 3.02
C ARG A 89 -16.58 28.39 2.48
N ASP A 90 -17.70 29.10 2.33
CA ASP A 90 -18.91 28.50 1.76
C ASP A 90 -18.71 28.09 0.29
N LYS A 91 -17.94 28.86 -0.49
CA LYS A 91 -17.54 28.47 -1.84
C LYS A 91 -16.70 27.18 -1.84
N LEU A 92 -15.70 27.09 -0.95
CA LEU A 92 -14.85 25.92 -0.82
C LEU A 92 -15.60 24.69 -0.28
N LYS A 93 -16.55 24.89 0.66
CA LYS A 93 -17.50 23.82 1.07
C LYS A 93 -18.31 23.33 -0.13
N GLY A 94 -18.75 24.24 -0.99
CA GLY A 94 -19.44 23.90 -2.23
C GLY A 94 -18.58 23.05 -3.18
N GLU A 95 -17.26 23.29 -3.25
CA GLU A 95 -16.33 22.45 -4.02
C GLU A 95 -16.20 21.05 -3.41
N TYR A 96 -16.10 20.94 -2.09
CA TYR A 96 -16.12 19.64 -1.40
C TYR A 96 -17.42 18.87 -1.67
N TYR A 97 -18.59 19.52 -1.56
CA TYR A 97 -19.86 18.87 -1.84
C TYR A 97 -19.99 18.41 -3.31
N LYS A 98 -19.49 19.21 -4.26
CA LYS A 98 -19.42 18.79 -5.67
C LYS A 98 -18.55 17.56 -5.85
N TYR A 99 -17.41 17.52 -5.17
CA TYR A 99 -16.54 16.35 -5.17
C TYR A 99 -17.29 15.13 -4.64
N CYS A 100 -17.96 15.23 -3.48
CA CYS A 100 -18.76 14.12 -2.93
C CYS A 100 -19.86 13.67 -3.89
N GLN A 101 -20.60 14.60 -4.51
CA GLN A 101 -21.63 14.28 -5.49
C GLN A 101 -21.07 13.55 -6.71
N ASN A 102 -19.94 13.98 -7.23
CA ASN A 102 -19.27 13.32 -8.34
C ASN A 102 -18.83 11.89 -7.95
N GLN A 103 -18.33 11.70 -6.72
CA GLN A 103 -18.02 10.36 -6.23
C GLN A 103 -19.28 9.51 -6.07
N ASN A 104 -20.39 10.06 -5.55
CA ASN A 104 -21.65 9.36 -5.41
C ASN A 104 -22.21 8.87 -6.78
N ILE A 105 -22.16 9.73 -7.79
CA ILE A 105 -22.58 9.38 -9.16
C ILE A 105 -21.70 8.26 -9.73
N ARG A 106 -20.38 8.40 -9.58
CA ARG A 106 -19.40 7.45 -10.09
C ARG A 106 -19.50 6.09 -9.41
N LEU A 107 -19.65 6.09 -8.08
CA LEU A 107 -19.63 4.88 -7.24
C LEU A 107 -21.02 4.30 -7.03
N LYS A 108 -22.10 5.06 -7.38
CA LYS A 108 -23.53 4.71 -7.18
C LYS A 108 -23.90 4.51 -5.69
N PHE A 109 -23.21 5.18 -4.78
CA PHE A 109 -23.52 5.19 -3.36
C PHE A 109 -22.94 6.47 -2.70
N ASP A 110 -23.32 6.72 -1.44
CA ASP A 110 -22.90 7.91 -0.71
C ASP A 110 -21.41 7.84 -0.32
N TYR A 111 -20.66 8.86 -0.68
CA TYR A 111 -19.27 8.99 -0.34
C TYR A 111 -19.07 9.06 1.18
N SER A 112 -18.16 8.26 1.68
CA SER A 112 -17.73 8.24 3.08
C SER A 112 -16.22 8.07 3.14
N TYR A 113 -15.53 9.02 3.74
CA TYR A 113 -14.09 8.92 3.93
C TYR A 113 -13.73 7.92 5.00
N ILE A 114 -12.72 7.11 4.72
CA ILE A 114 -12.09 6.19 5.67
C ILE A 114 -10.61 6.51 5.69
N SER A 115 -10.10 6.85 6.87
CA SER A 115 -8.67 7.11 7.05
C SER A 115 -7.87 5.83 6.83
N CYS A 116 -6.80 5.92 6.08
CA CYS A 116 -5.82 4.84 5.94
C CYS A 116 -4.70 5.05 6.96
N ASN A 117 -4.08 3.95 7.40
CA ASN A 117 -2.82 4.00 8.13
C ASN A 117 -1.76 4.67 7.25
N TYR A 118 -0.75 5.25 7.87
CA TYR A 118 0.34 5.90 7.17
C TYR A 118 1.68 5.69 7.87
N PHE A 119 2.76 5.76 7.11
CA PHE A 119 4.11 5.78 7.66
C PHE A 119 4.58 7.23 7.86
N PHE A 120 5.15 7.47 9.02
CA PHE A 120 5.83 8.70 9.39
C PHE A 120 7.14 8.34 10.10
N ASP A 121 8.28 8.86 9.62
CA ASP A 121 9.63 8.54 10.10
C ASP A 121 9.90 7.03 10.23
N GLY A 122 9.44 6.27 9.22
CA GLY A 122 9.65 4.82 9.15
C GLY A 122 8.78 3.99 10.11
N LYS A 123 7.84 4.62 10.83
CA LYS A 123 6.90 3.95 11.73
C LYS A 123 5.48 4.05 11.20
N GLU A 124 4.75 2.95 11.27
CA GLU A 124 3.33 2.95 10.97
C GLU A 124 2.55 3.69 12.06
N GLN A 125 1.63 4.54 11.61
CA GLN A 125 0.71 5.31 12.44
C GLN A 125 -0.72 4.87 12.11
N THR A 126 -1.56 4.76 13.15
CA THR A 126 -2.96 4.34 13.04
C THR A 126 -3.95 5.46 13.32
N ASP A 127 -3.45 6.63 13.72
CA ASP A 127 -4.26 7.84 13.89
C ASP A 127 -4.64 8.46 12.53
N SER A 128 -5.50 9.47 12.54
CA SER A 128 -5.94 10.13 11.31
C SER A 128 -4.79 10.92 10.67
N VAL A 129 -4.46 10.60 9.41
CA VAL A 129 -3.49 11.37 8.62
C VAL A 129 -3.94 12.83 8.44
N VAL A 130 -5.24 13.09 8.32
CA VAL A 130 -5.79 14.45 8.26
C VAL A 130 -5.51 15.22 9.55
N SER A 131 -5.74 14.60 10.71
CA SER A 131 -5.43 15.20 12.02
C SER A 131 -3.93 15.48 12.17
N LYS A 132 -3.08 14.59 11.67
CA LYS A 132 -1.63 14.80 11.64
C LYS A 132 -1.25 16.02 10.80
N ILE A 133 -1.81 16.15 9.59
CA ILE A 133 -1.55 17.29 8.71
C ILE A 133 -2.05 18.59 9.37
N LEU A 134 -3.24 18.60 9.97
CA LEU A 134 -3.77 19.76 10.71
C LEU A 134 -2.85 20.17 11.86
N SER A 135 -2.29 19.22 12.59
CA SER A 135 -1.31 19.51 13.65
C SER A 135 -0.05 20.20 13.11
N ILE A 136 0.38 19.84 11.90
CA ILE A 136 1.51 20.48 11.22
C ILE A 136 1.13 21.86 10.72
N ILE A 137 -0.05 22.06 10.15
CA ILE A 137 -0.55 23.37 9.72
C ILE A 137 -0.55 24.36 10.89
N ASN A 138 -0.96 23.93 12.07
CA ASN A 138 -1.00 24.74 13.28
C ASN A 138 0.37 24.90 13.98
N SER A 139 1.43 24.31 13.46
CA SER A 139 2.79 24.45 14.01
C SER A 139 3.47 25.72 13.50
N ASN A 140 4.48 26.20 14.24
CA ASN A 140 5.27 27.37 13.83
C ASN A 140 6.30 26.98 12.77
N GLY A 141 6.61 27.98 11.90
CA GLY A 141 7.63 27.88 10.86
C GLY A 141 7.13 27.30 9.54
N PRO A 142 7.87 27.51 8.44
CA PRO A 142 7.49 27.06 7.12
C PRO A 142 7.60 25.55 7.00
N HIS A 143 6.61 24.92 6.36
CA HIS A 143 6.53 23.47 6.32
C HIS A 143 5.98 22.94 4.99
N LEU A 144 6.69 22.03 4.37
CA LEU A 144 6.24 21.25 3.23
C LEU A 144 5.79 19.88 3.71
N VAL A 145 4.53 19.53 3.53
CA VAL A 145 4.01 18.19 3.77
C VAL A 145 3.83 17.48 2.44
N ILE A 146 4.41 16.31 2.30
CA ILE A 146 4.28 15.47 1.10
C ILE A 146 3.49 14.24 1.47
N LEU A 147 2.28 14.12 0.92
CA LEU A 147 1.41 12.97 1.07
C LEU A 147 1.62 12.02 -0.11
N GLU A 148 2.30 10.94 0.13
CA GLU A 148 2.62 9.93 -0.89
C GLU A 148 1.71 8.71 -0.76
N ALA A 149 1.30 8.15 -1.89
CA ALA A 149 0.62 6.85 -1.92
C ALA A 149 0.67 6.23 -3.31
N ALA A 150 0.43 4.93 -3.37
CA ALA A 150 0.12 4.24 -4.61
C ALA A 150 -1.12 4.83 -5.31
N ALA A 151 -1.25 4.55 -6.58
CA ALA A 151 -2.45 4.95 -7.31
C ALA A 151 -3.68 4.29 -6.69
N GLY A 152 -4.70 5.09 -6.39
CA GLY A 152 -5.92 4.54 -5.81
C GLY A 152 -6.01 4.57 -4.28
N TYR A 153 -4.94 4.82 -3.57
CA TYR A 153 -4.93 4.75 -2.10
C TYR A 153 -5.46 6.01 -1.40
N GLY A 154 -6.29 6.79 -2.07
CA GLY A 154 -7.09 7.82 -1.42
C GLY A 154 -6.42 9.19 -1.28
N LYS A 155 -5.28 9.51 -1.95
CA LYS A 155 -4.62 10.82 -1.89
C LYS A 155 -5.59 12.00 -2.08
N THR A 156 -6.32 11.99 -3.19
CA THR A 156 -7.32 13.02 -3.51
C THR A 156 -8.44 13.06 -2.48
N CYS A 157 -8.92 11.89 -2.00
CA CYS A 157 -9.92 11.84 -0.93
C CYS A 157 -9.39 12.51 0.34
N THR A 158 -8.14 12.22 0.73
CA THR A 158 -7.50 12.81 1.91
C THR A 158 -7.31 14.33 1.75
N ALA A 159 -6.95 14.81 0.54
CA ALA A 159 -6.84 16.23 0.25
C ALA A 159 -8.19 16.95 0.39
N TYR A 160 -9.27 16.36 -0.11
CA TYR A 160 -10.61 16.91 0.05
C TYR A 160 -11.15 16.85 1.49
N GLU A 161 -10.84 15.79 2.25
CA GLU A 161 -11.18 15.76 3.68
C GLU A 161 -10.39 16.79 4.48
N LEU A 162 -9.11 17.01 4.13
CA LEU A 162 -8.32 18.11 4.71
C LEU A 162 -8.95 19.48 4.40
N LEU A 163 -9.37 19.70 3.14
CA LEU A 163 -10.10 20.90 2.74
C LEU A 163 -11.36 21.09 3.59
N LYS A 164 -12.17 20.04 3.73
CA LYS A 164 -13.39 20.06 4.57
C LYS A 164 -13.08 20.46 6.01
N GLU A 165 -12.11 19.80 6.64
CA GLU A 165 -11.76 20.09 8.04
C GLU A 165 -11.28 21.53 8.21
N LEU A 166 -10.46 22.06 7.29
CA LEU A 166 -9.99 23.46 7.33
C LEU A 166 -11.12 24.46 7.16
N VAL A 167 -12.13 24.21 6.32
CA VAL A 167 -13.24 25.14 6.09
C VAL A 167 -14.38 24.99 7.09
N THR A 168 -14.43 23.91 7.87
CA THR A 168 -15.44 23.66 8.91
C THR A 168 -14.93 23.98 10.31
N SER A 169 -13.61 24.03 10.50
CA SER A 169 -12.99 24.37 11.79
C SER A 169 -13.31 25.81 12.22
N ASP A 170 -13.19 26.08 13.52
CA ASP A 170 -13.36 27.42 14.07
C ASP A 170 -12.20 28.38 13.78
N SER A 171 -11.12 27.91 13.12
CA SER A 171 -9.99 28.74 12.73
C SER A 171 -10.40 29.75 11.65
N ASP A 172 -9.79 30.93 11.62
CA ASP A 172 -10.08 31.96 10.60
C ASP A 172 -9.37 31.69 9.26
N GLY A 173 -8.53 30.67 9.15
CA GLY A 173 -7.76 30.35 7.95
C GLY A 173 -8.63 29.95 6.74
N ILE A 174 -8.15 30.24 5.56
CA ILE A 174 -8.77 29.86 4.28
C ILE A 174 -7.75 29.10 3.44
N PRO A 175 -7.96 27.83 3.10
CA PRO A 175 -7.01 27.13 2.23
C PRO A 175 -7.14 27.56 0.76
N ILE A 176 -6.01 27.61 0.06
CA ILE A 176 -6.01 27.52 -1.40
C ILE A 176 -5.95 26.04 -1.75
N PHE A 177 -6.91 25.56 -2.53
CA PHE A 177 -6.97 24.20 -3.00
C PHE A 177 -6.86 24.16 -4.51
N THR A 178 -5.86 23.45 -5.04
CA THR A 178 -5.67 23.29 -6.48
C THR A 178 -5.50 21.81 -6.87
N GLU A 179 -6.25 21.40 -7.90
CA GLU A 179 -6.04 20.13 -8.59
C GLU A 179 -5.18 20.40 -9.83
N LEU A 180 -3.97 19.87 -9.84
CA LEU A 180 -3.06 20.07 -10.96
C LEU A 180 -3.52 19.40 -12.27
N SER A 181 -4.46 18.48 -12.19
CA SER A 181 -5.16 17.95 -13.36
C SER A 181 -5.80 19.04 -14.23
N ARG A 182 -6.19 20.17 -13.64
CA ARG A 182 -6.79 21.33 -14.34
C ARG A 182 -5.75 22.18 -15.08
N ASN A 183 -4.52 22.25 -14.55
CA ASN A 183 -3.45 23.13 -15.05
C ASN A 183 -2.26 22.36 -15.65
N ARG A 184 -2.55 21.31 -16.37
CA ARG A 184 -1.56 20.32 -16.91
C ARG A 184 -0.45 20.89 -17.82
N LYS A 185 -0.52 22.17 -18.21
CA LYS A 185 0.48 22.81 -19.11
C LYS A 185 1.45 23.75 -18.37
N ALA A 186 1.28 23.94 -17.09
CA ALA A 186 2.12 24.88 -16.33
C ALA A 186 3.48 24.23 -16.02
N ALA A 187 4.55 24.83 -16.51
CA ALA A 187 5.93 24.43 -16.21
C ALA A 187 6.46 25.04 -14.88
N VAL A 188 5.77 26.02 -14.32
CA VAL A 188 6.18 26.75 -13.12
C VAL A 188 5.00 26.87 -12.16
N PHE A 189 5.17 26.39 -10.93
CA PHE A 189 4.11 26.40 -9.92
C PHE A 189 3.56 27.80 -9.62
N LYS A 190 4.40 28.84 -9.72
CA LYS A 190 3.97 30.21 -9.50
C LYS A 190 2.78 30.63 -10.39
N TYR A 191 2.73 30.18 -11.64
CA TYR A 191 1.61 30.48 -12.53
C TYR A 191 0.33 29.75 -12.13
N VAL A 192 0.45 28.51 -11.65
CA VAL A 192 -0.69 27.77 -11.10
C VAL A 192 -1.25 28.47 -9.88
N LEU A 193 -0.37 28.91 -8.99
CA LEU A 193 -0.78 29.64 -7.78
C LEU A 193 -1.46 30.98 -8.13
N LEU A 194 -0.93 31.74 -9.08
CA LEU A 194 -1.54 33.00 -9.51
C LEU A 194 -2.94 32.79 -10.12
N ASP A 195 -3.10 31.74 -10.95
CA ASP A 195 -4.41 31.38 -11.52
C ASP A 195 -5.43 31.03 -10.42
N GLU A 196 -5.02 30.28 -9.40
CA GLU A 196 -5.89 29.96 -8.25
C GLU A 196 -6.18 31.19 -7.36
N ILE A 197 -5.22 32.07 -7.18
CA ILE A 197 -5.44 33.36 -6.49
C ILE A 197 -6.49 34.20 -7.24
N ASP A 198 -6.35 34.30 -8.55
CA ASP A 198 -7.31 35.06 -9.39
C ASP A 198 -8.70 34.41 -9.35
N ARG A 199 -8.77 33.09 -9.31
CA ARG A 199 -10.03 32.32 -9.22
C ARG A 199 -10.74 32.52 -7.87
N LEU A 200 -10.00 32.51 -6.77
CA LEU A 200 -10.56 32.64 -5.42
C LEU A 200 -10.72 34.08 -4.97
N PHE A 201 -9.74 34.92 -5.28
CA PHE A 201 -9.55 36.27 -4.74
C PHE A 201 -9.36 37.33 -5.84
N HIS A 202 -10.17 37.25 -6.91
CA HIS A 202 -10.06 38.14 -8.11
C HIS A 202 -10.01 39.63 -7.82
N HIS A 203 -10.39 40.07 -6.63
CA HIS A 203 -10.41 41.45 -6.18
C HIS A 203 -9.19 41.84 -5.34
N LEU A 204 -8.32 40.87 -4.99
CA LEU A 204 -7.15 41.10 -4.14
C LEU A 204 -5.86 41.06 -4.98
N LYS A 205 -4.87 41.83 -4.53
CA LYS A 205 -3.53 41.75 -5.09
C LYS A 205 -2.85 40.43 -4.65
N SER A 206 -2.11 39.78 -5.55
CA SER A 206 -1.37 38.54 -5.25
C SER A 206 -0.37 38.70 -4.11
N ASP A 207 0.20 39.91 -3.95
CA ASP A 207 1.17 40.21 -2.88
C ASP A 207 0.52 40.11 -1.49
N LEU A 208 -0.72 40.59 -1.34
CA LEU A 208 -1.47 40.46 -0.09
C LEU A 208 -1.77 39.00 0.23
N VAL A 209 -2.18 38.20 -0.77
CA VAL A 209 -2.44 36.79 -0.58
C VAL A 209 -1.15 36.05 -0.19
N THR A 210 -0.02 36.37 -0.84
CA THR A 210 1.29 35.78 -0.51
C THR A 210 1.74 36.17 0.91
N TYR A 211 1.44 37.41 1.33
CA TYR A 211 1.70 37.83 2.71
C TYR A 211 0.90 37.01 3.72
N GLU A 212 -0.39 36.80 3.49
CA GLU A 212 -1.24 35.99 4.39
C GLU A 212 -0.88 34.49 4.37
N MET A 213 -0.33 33.98 3.26
CA MET A 213 0.29 32.66 3.23
C MET A 213 1.51 32.60 4.16
N ALA A 214 2.36 33.66 4.14
CA ALA A 214 3.54 33.72 5.00
C ALA A 214 3.16 33.88 6.48
N GLU A 215 2.03 34.52 6.80
CA GLU A 215 1.48 34.57 8.15
C GLU A 215 0.82 33.25 8.59
N GLY A 216 0.68 32.27 7.68
CA GLY A 216 0.10 30.95 7.97
C GLY A 216 -1.43 30.89 7.95
N ARG A 217 -2.12 31.99 7.55
CA ARG A 217 -3.58 32.05 7.47
C ARG A 217 -4.14 31.39 6.22
N ILE A 218 -3.30 31.21 5.19
CA ILE A 218 -3.65 30.60 3.90
C ILE A 218 -2.75 29.39 3.63
N PRO A 219 -3.08 28.21 4.17
CA PRO A 219 -2.39 26.98 3.79
C PRO A 219 -2.73 26.61 2.33
N VAL A 220 -1.77 26.04 1.61
CA VAL A 220 -1.92 25.64 0.20
C VAL A 220 -1.97 24.12 0.09
N ILE A 221 -3.02 23.59 -0.54
CA ILE A 221 -3.19 22.17 -0.82
C ILE A 221 -3.07 21.96 -2.34
N ILE A 222 -2.10 21.13 -2.74
CA ILE A 222 -1.81 20.81 -4.14
C ILE A 222 -2.09 19.35 -4.36
N ASP A 223 -3.18 19.01 -5.05
CA ASP A 223 -3.49 17.62 -5.37
C ASP A 223 -3.00 17.22 -6.76
N GLY A 224 -2.35 16.05 -6.84
CA GLY A 224 -1.93 15.46 -8.11
C GLY A 224 -0.63 16.02 -8.70
N PHE A 225 0.38 16.31 -7.88
CA PHE A 225 1.68 16.82 -8.34
C PHE A 225 2.36 15.91 -9.38
N ASP A 226 2.15 14.60 -9.31
CA ASP A 226 2.60 13.62 -10.30
C ASP A 226 2.04 13.86 -11.71
N GLU A 227 0.92 14.55 -11.84
CA GLU A 227 0.28 14.82 -13.14
C GLU A 227 0.96 15.93 -13.94
N LEU A 228 1.65 16.85 -13.29
CA LEU A 228 2.45 17.88 -13.95
C LEU A 228 3.74 17.31 -14.55
N ILE A 229 4.37 16.38 -13.83
CA ILE A 229 5.65 15.79 -14.24
C ILE A 229 5.49 14.96 -15.52
N SER A 230 4.28 14.45 -15.79
CA SER A 230 4.04 13.59 -16.94
C SER A 230 4.07 14.29 -18.30
N LYS A 231 3.99 15.62 -18.37
CA LYS A 231 3.78 16.38 -19.62
C LYS A 231 4.84 17.43 -19.98
N SER A 232 5.80 17.69 -19.11
CA SER A 232 6.88 18.66 -19.38
C SER A 232 7.89 18.17 -20.44
N VAL A 233 7.80 16.92 -20.87
CA VAL A 233 8.68 16.30 -21.88
C VAL A 233 8.39 16.81 -23.32
N ASP A 234 7.28 17.51 -23.56
CA ASP A 234 6.77 17.78 -24.91
C ASP A 234 7.23 19.07 -25.59
N MET A 235 7.98 19.98 -24.94
CA MET A 235 8.17 21.31 -25.51
C MET A 235 9.53 21.64 -26.14
N ASP A 236 10.60 20.86 -26.00
CA ASP A 236 11.87 21.21 -26.67
C ASP A 236 12.66 20.03 -27.24
N ASN A 237 12.57 19.91 -28.56
CA ASN A 237 13.49 19.11 -29.36
C ASN A 237 14.84 19.83 -29.44
N LYS A 238 15.86 19.35 -28.73
CA LYS A 238 17.26 19.33 -29.23
C LYS A 238 18.14 18.49 -28.30
N LEU A 239 18.73 17.47 -28.90
CA LEU A 239 19.87 16.64 -28.51
C LEU A 239 20.69 17.15 -27.31
N HIS A 240 20.59 16.47 -26.17
CA HIS A 240 21.67 16.01 -25.29
C HIS A 240 21.09 15.50 -23.96
N ASP A 241 21.56 14.34 -23.49
CA ASP A 241 21.35 13.68 -22.20
C ASP A 241 19.90 13.52 -21.68
N LYS A 242 19.27 12.39 -22.05
CA LYS A 242 17.88 12.05 -21.72
C LYS A 242 17.60 11.76 -20.24
N HIS A 243 18.61 11.55 -19.40
CA HIS A 243 18.43 11.19 -18.00
C HIS A 243 18.33 12.37 -17.01
N SER A 244 18.75 13.58 -17.43
CA SER A 244 18.72 14.77 -16.59
C SER A 244 17.42 15.58 -16.70
N LYS A 245 16.76 15.60 -17.87
CA LYS A 245 15.66 16.52 -18.17
C LYS A 245 14.38 16.36 -17.35
N SER A 246 13.97 15.15 -16.96
CA SER A 246 12.73 14.97 -16.21
C SER A 246 12.83 15.42 -14.75
N PHE A 247 14.03 15.41 -14.18
CA PHE A 247 14.28 15.92 -12.84
C PHE A 247 14.47 17.45 -12.85
N ASP A 248 15.14 17.99 -13.85
CA ASP A 248 15.41 19.43 -13.97
C ASP A 248 14.10 20.23 -14.08
N ASP A 249 13.09 19.70 -14.78
CA ASP A 249 11.75 20.30 -14.87
C ASP A 249 11.01 20.23 -13.51
N MET A 250 11.14 19.12 -12.78
CA MET A 250 10.57 18.94 -11.45
C MET A 250 11.29 19.78 -10.40
N GLU A 251 12.61 19.88 -10.48
CA GLU A 251 13.44 20.68 -9.60
C GLU A 251 13.04 22.16 -9.70
N SER A 252 12.86 22.68 -10.91
CA SER A 252 12.37 24.05 -11.14
C SER A 252 11.01 24.31 -10.47
N MET A 253 10.11 23.31 -10.49
CA MET A 253 8.80 23.45 -9.85
C MET A 253 8.90 23.35 -8.32
N LEU A 254 9.69 22.40 -7.80
CA LEU A 254 9.97 22.29 -6.37
C LEU A 254 10.72 23.53 -5.83
N ASP A 255 11.62 24.12 -6.62
CA ASP A 255 12.31 25.35 -6.25
C ASP A 255 11.32 26.51 -6.10
N THR A 256 10.36 26.62 -7.02
CA THR A 256 9.29 27.62 -6.93
C THR A 256 8.41 27.42 -5.69
N ILE A 257 8.11 26.18 -5.32
CA ILE A 257 7.42 25.84 -4.08
C ILE A 257 8.30 26.18 -2.87
N GLY A 258 9.59 25.85 -2.93
CA GLY A 258 10.58 26.13 -1.89
C GLY A 258 10.75 27.64 -1.64
N ASP A 259 10.65 28.47 -2.67
CA ASP A 259 10.73 29.93 -2.54
C ASP A 259 9.50 30.56 -1.87
N LEU A 260 8.35 29.89 -1.93
CA LEU A 260 7.14 30.30 -1.22
C LEU A 260 7.16 29.90 0.27
N LEU A 261 7.98 28.92 0.64
CA LEU A 261 8.07 28.40 2.02
C LEU A 261 8.90 29.36 2.90
N THR A 262 8.25 30.40 3.36
CA THR A 262 8.82 31.43 4.26
C THR A 262 7.95 31.60 5.49
N HIS A 263 8.51 32.10 6.59
CA HIS A 263 7.80 32.41 7.84
C HIS A 263 6.93 31.26 8.35
N ASN A 264 5.61 31.33 8.22
CA ASN A 264 4.66 30.31 8.65
C ASN A 264 3.94 29.62 7.48
N THR A 265 4.41 29.77 6.25
CA THR A 265 3.78 29.16 5.07
C THR A 265 3.67 27.65 5.22
N LYS A 266 2.50 27.09 4.92
CA LYS A 266 2.22 25.66 4.90
C LYS A 266 1.78 25.24 3.50
N ILE A 267 2.51 24.28 2.93
CA ILE A 267 2.17 23.69 1.63
C ILE A 267 2.02 22.18 1.80
N ILE A 268 0.90 21.66 1.38
CA ILE A 268 0.58 20.25 1.39
C ILE A 268 0.50 19.77 -0.06
N LEU A 269 1.29 18.76 -0.38
CA LEU A 269 1.45 18.26 -1.72
C LEU A 269 1.06 16.78 -1.75
N THR A 270 0.15 16.38 -2.64
CA THR A 270 -0.12 14.95 -2.85
C THR A 270 0.59 14.44 -4.10
N SER A 271 1.16 13.24 -4.02
CA SER A 271 1.86 12.63 -5.15
C SER A 271 1.87 11.11 -5.08
N ARG A 272 2.17 10.46 -6.22
CA ARG A 272 2.47 9.02 -6.23
C ARG A 272 3.87 8.77 -5.69
N LYS A 273 4.06 7.66 -4.97
CA LYS A 273 5.39 7.18 -4.54
C LYS A 273 6.37 7.11 -5.71
N SER A 274 5.87 6.67 -6.86
CA SER A 274 6.68 6.45 -8.06
C SER A 274 7.01 7.73 -8.84
N ALA A 275 6.33 8.84 -8.57
CA ALA A 275 6.41 10.04 -9.42
C ALA A 275 7.48 11.04 -8.97
N ILE A 276 7.59 11.27 -7.67
CA ILE A 276 8.31 12.45 -7.19
C ILE A 276 9.82 12.23 -7.15
N PHE A 277 10.35 11.02 -6.95
CA PHE A 277 11.72 10.99 -6.48
C PHE A 277 12.57 9.89 -7.09
N ASN A 278 13.49 10.32 -7.93
CA ASN A 278 14.72 9.59 -8.18
C ASN A 278 15.65 9.79 -6.97
N GLY A 279 15.54 8.89 -5.99
CA GLY A 279 16.40 8.65 -4.83
C GLY A 279 17.22 9.86 -4.32
N ASP A 280 18.48 9.92 -4.72
CA ASP A 280 19.46 10.86 -4.16
C ASP A 280 19.20 12.33 -4.49
N LYS A 281 18.65 12.65 -5.68
CA LYS A 281 18.47 14.05 -6.10
C LYS A 281 17.43 14.80 -5.26
N PHE A 282 16.32 14.13 -4.89
CA PHE A 282 15.33 14.77 -4.01
C PHE A 282 15.82 14.89 -2.58
N ASN A 283 16.49 13.85 -2.08
CA ASN A 283 17.09 13.91 -0.74
C ASN A 283 18.12 15.06 -0.70
N ASN A 284 18.95 15.21 -1.74
CA ASN A 284 19.89 16.32 -1.85
C ASN A 284 19.16 17.69 -1.94
N TRP A 285 18.01 17.73 -2.64
CA TRP A 285 17.20 18.95 -2.69
C TRP A 285 16.63 19.32 -1.33
N VAL A 286 16.15 18.34 -0.55
CA VAL A 286 15.66 18.54 0.82
C VAL A 286 16.80 18.93 1.74
N GLU A 287 17.91 18.17 1.78
CA GLU A 287 19.08 18.43 2.62
C GLU A 287 19.67 19.85 2.38
N GLY A 288 19.72 20.27 1.12
CA GLY A 288 20.15 21.62 0.77
C GLY A 288 19.25 22.74 1.30
N ARG A 289 18.06 22.42 1.81
CA ARG A 289 17.03 23.42 2.25
C ARG A 289 16.53 23.20 3.68
N GLU A 290 17.06 22.24 4.42
CA GLU A 290 16.67 21.93 5.81
C GLU A 290 16.74 23.13 6.76
N ASN A 291 17.64 24.07 6.51
CA ASN A 291 17.76 25.31 7.28
C ASN A 291 16.69 26.36 6.92
N ARG A 292 15.93 26.18 5.82
CA ARG A 292 14.92 27.16 5.35
C ARG A 292 13.51 26.76 5.77
N PHE A 293 13.16 25.47 5.67
CA PHE A 293 11.84 24.96 5.99
C PHE A 293 11.90 23.47 6.36
N LYS A 294 10.88 22.99 7.06
CA LYS A 294 10.74 21.57 7.38
C LYS A 294 10.04 20.81 6.26
N VAL A 295 10.46 19.58 6.02
CA VAL A 295 9.78 18.65 5.10
C VAL A 295 9.29 17.44 5.88
N THR A 296 8.00 17.14 5.77
CA THR A 296 7.40 15.93 6.34
C THR A 296 6.84 15.07 5.23
N ARG A 297 7.26 13.81 5.19
CA ARG A 297 6.72 12.81 4.26
C ARG A 297 5.78 11.89 5.01
N LEU A 298 4.54 11.80 4.52
CA LEU A 298 3.50 10.91 5.01
C LEU A 298 3.17 9.93 3.89
N ILE A 299 3.39 8.64 4.11
CA ILE A 299 3.20 7.62 3.10
C ILE A 299 1.95 6.83 3.49
N LEU A 300 0.84 7.00 2.74
CA LEU A 300 -0.38 6.21 2.97
C LEU A 300 -0.09 4.74 2.72
N HIS A 301 -0.53 3.93 3.67
CA HIS A 301 -0.45 2.50 3.58
C HIS A 301 -1.63 1.93 2.77
N GLU A 302 -1.52 0.66 2.42
CA GLU A 302 -2.63 -0.09 1.87
C GLU A 302 -3.84 -0.07 2.83
N PRO A 303 -5.08 0.08 2.32
CA PRO A 303 -6.26 0.12 3.17
C PRO A 303 -6.38 -1.14 4.02
N ASN A 304 -6.68 -0.98 5.30
CA ASN A 304 -7.05 -2.11 6.14
C ASN A 304 -8.44 -2.60 5.74
N ILE A 305 -8.50 -3.71 5.06
CA ILE A 305 -9.73 -4.27 4.48
C ILE A 305 -10.80 -4.54 5.55
N LYS A 306 -10.36 -4.89 6.77
CA LYS A 306 -11.29 -5.14 7.90
C LYS A 306 -12.06 -3.88 8.29
N ASP A 307 -11.41 -2.72 8.24
CA ASP A 307 -12.06 -1.44 8.57
C ASP A 307 -13.08 -1.02 7.51
N TRP A 308 -12.86 -1.49 6.27
CA TRP A 308 -13.74 -1.19 5.15
C TRP A 308 -14.96 -2.11 5.08
N LEU A 309 -14.79 -3.42 5.22
CA LEU A 309 -15.82 -4.41 4.93
C LEU A 309 -16.55 -4.92 6.18
N GLY A 310 -15.93 -4.82 7.36
CA GLY A 310 -16.45 -5.42 8.58
C GLY A 310 -16.31 -6.95 8.59
N THR A 311 -16.56 -7.54 9.76
CA THR A 311 -16.33 -8.98 10.02
C THR A 311 -17.21 -9.88 9.17
N GLU A 312 -18.50 -9.54 9.02
CA GLU A 312 -19.48 -10.38 8.31
C GLU A 312 -19.12 -10.56 6.83
N LYS A 313 -18.77 -9.47 6.12
CA LYS A 313 -18.38 -9.55 4.71
C LYS A 313 -17.04 -10.27 4.52
N ILE A 314 -16.12 -10.12 5.46
CA ILE A 314 -14.85 -10.84 5.42
C ILE A 314 -15.07 -12.34 5.57
N GLU A 315 -15.97 -12.79 6.44
CA GLU A 315 -16.31 -14.20 6.58
C GLU A 315 -16.90 -14.77 5.29
N ILE A 316 -17.73 -13.99 4.57
CA ILE A 316 -18.26 -14.39 3.25
C ILE A 316 -17.11 -14.55 2.24
N LEU A 317 -16.16 -13.58 2.17
CA LEU A 317 -15.01 -13.67 1.26
C LEU A 317 -14.12 -14.87 1.57
N LYS A 318 -13.86 -15.15 2.85
CA LYS A 318 -13.12 -16.33 3.29
C LYS A 318 -13.82 -17.63 2.90
N TYR A 319 -15.13 -17.68 3.11
CA TYR A 319 -15.93 -18.87 2.75
C TYR A 319 -15.88 -19.17 1.25
N GLN A 320 -15.85 -18.13 0.42
CA GLN A 320 -15.77 -18.24 -1.05
C GLN A 320 -14.32 -18.39 -1.55
N ASN A 321 -13.32 -18.46 -0.66
CA ASN A 321 -11.88 -18.49 -1.00
C ASN A 321 -11.41 -17.32 -1.87
N ILE A 322 -12.02 -16.14 -1.74
CA ILE A 322 -11.60 -14.92 -2.44
C ILE A 322 -10.40 -14.33 -1.69
N PRO A 323 -9.27 -14.03 -2.36
CA PRO A 323 -8.05 -13.51 -1.73
C PRO A 323 -8.22 -12.01 -1.41
N TYR A 324 -9.15 -11.70 -0.50
CA TYR A 324 -9.54 -10.34 -0.16
C TYR A 324 -8.36 -9.50 0.36
N GLU A 325 -7.37 -10.10 0.98
CA GLU A 325 -6.16 -9.41 1.47
C GLU A 325 -5.38 -8.72 0.33
N SER A 326 -5.56 -9.17 -0.91
CA SER A 326 -4.96 -8.57 -2.09
C SER A 326 -5.81 -7.46 -2.72
N PHE A 327 -7.03 -7.20 -2.22
CA PHE A 327 -7.96 -6.22 -2.76
C PHE A 327 -7.82 -4.83 -2.12
N GLY A 328 -6.60 -4.42 -1.79
CA GLY A 328 -6.29 -3.15 -1.15
C GLY A 328 -6.64 -1.89 -1.96
N ASN A 329 -7.60 -1.97 -2.90
CA ASN A 329 -8.03 -0.82 -3.68
C ASN A 329 -9.26 -0.14 -3.07
N PRO A 330 -9.16 1.12 -2.60
CA PRO A 330 -10.28 1.85 -1.99
C PRO A 330 -11.54 1.94 -2.86
N VAL A 331 -11.41 1.99 -4.18
CA VAL A 331 -12.59 2.08 -5.08
C VAL A 331 -13.39 0.79 -5.05
N LEU A 332 -12.70 -0.36 -5.16
CA LEU A 332 -13.34 -1.67 -5.01
C LEU A 332 -13.91 -1.85 -3.60
N LEU A 333 -13.13 -1.52 -2.58
CA LEU A 333 -13.57 -1.65 -1.18
C LEU A 333 -14.79 -0.78 -0.89
N ALA A 334 -14.86 0.44 -1.44
CA ALA A 334 -16.02 1.30 -1.34
C ALA A 334 -17.24 0.67 -2.02
N HIS A 335 -17.09 0.09 -3.21
CA HIS A 335 -18.14 -0.62 -3.90
C HIS A 335 -18.66 -1.80 -3.08
N LEU A 336 -17.76 -2.67 -2.61
CA LEU A 336 -18.09 -3.84 -1.80
C LEU A 336 -18.72 -3.48 -0.46
N ARG A 337 -18.27 -2.41 0.20
CA ARG A 337 -18.79 -1.93 1.48
C ARG A 337 -20.28 -1.56 1.40
N ASN A 338 -20.68 -0.91 0.33
CA ASN A 338 -22.02 -0.36 0.19
C ASN A 338 -23.06 -1.36 -0.34
N MET A 339 -22.65 -2.57 -0.70
CA MET A 339 -23.58 -3.67 -0.99
C MET A 339 -24.27 -4.13 0.31
N SER A 340 -25.59 -4.42 0.26
CA SER A 340 -26.23 -5.17 1.34
C SER A 340 -25.63 -6.56 1.46
N CYS A 341 -25.64 -7.16 2.65
CA CYS A 341 -25.04 -8.49 2.88
C CYS A 341 -25.58 -9.56 1.92
N ASP A 342 -26.89 -9.53 1.60
CA ASP A 342 -27.49 -10.47 0.64
C ASP A 342 -26.95 -10.27 -0.78
N LYS A 343 -26.87 -9.02 -1.26
CA LYS A 343 -26.29 -8.71 -2.57
C LYS A 343 -24.83 -9.06 -2.62
N PHE A 344 -24.09 -8.74 -1.55
CA PHE A 344 -22.67 -9.04 -1.42
C PHE A 344 -22.42 -10.56 -1.46
N ASN A 345 -23.19 -11.34 -0.71
CA ASN A 345 -23.08 -12.80 -0.71
C ASN A 345 -23.37 -13.39 -2.10
N ASN A 346 -24.40 -12.89 -2.79
CA ASN A 346 -24.73 -13.33 -4.14
C ASN A 346 -23.64 -12.95 -5.15
N TYR A 347 -23.09 -11.74 -5.06
CA TYR A 347 -21.97 -11.27 -5.89
C TYR A 347 -20.71 -12.10 -5.65
N CYS A 348 -20.37 -12.41 -4.41
CA CYS A 348 -19.20 -13.21 -4.07
C CYS A 348 -19.34 -14.71 -4.40
N LYS A 349 -20.54 -15.20 -4.73
CA LYS A 349 -20.71 -16.59 -5.25
C LYS A 349 -20.00 -16.78 -6.58
N ASP A 350 -19.92 -15.73 -7.40
CA ASP A 350 -19.09 -15.70 -8.61
C ASP A 350 -17.82 -14.89 -8.36
N SER A 351 -16.80 -15.58 -7.86
CA SER A 351 -15.49 -14.95 -7.60
C SER A 351 -14.86 -14.36 -8.86
N GLU A 352 -15.21 -14.89 -10.04
CA GLU A 352 -14.74 -14.42 -11.32
C GLU A 352 -15.25 -13.00 -11.63
N GLU A 353 -16.50 -12.71 -11.31
CA GLU A 353 -17.09 -11.37 -11.46
C GLU A 353 -16.36 -10.35 -10.59
N VAL A 354 -16.08 -10.71 -9.32
CA VAL A 354 -15.35 -9.84 -8.38
C VAL A 354 -13.94 -9.50 -8.89
N ILE A 355 -13.23 -10.51 -9.41
CA ILE A 355 -11.85 -10.32 -9.91
C ILE A 355 -11.83 -9.51 -11.20
N LYS A 356 -12.76 -9.77 -12.12
CA LYS A 356 -12.90 -8.99 -13.36
C LYS A 356 -13.23 -7.55 -13.06
N ASP A 357 -14.18 -7.28 -12.19
CA ASP A 357 -14.57 -5.93 -11.81
C ASP A 357 -13.40 -5.18 -11.15
N TYR A 358 -12.63 -5.86 -10.30
CA TYR A 358 -11.43 -5.27 -9.71
C TYR A 358 -10.42 -4.80 -10.76
N LEU A 359 -10.11 -5.66 -11.72
CA LEU A 359 -9.15 -5.34 -12.77
C LEU A 359 -9.69 -4.25 -13.72
N ILE A 360 -10.96 -4.35 -14.12
CA ILE A 360 -11.63 -3.35 -14.97
C ILE A 360 -11.66 -1.98 -14.29
N MET A 361 -12.01 -1.90 -13.01
CA MET A 361 -12.05 -0.65 -12.26
C MET A 361 -10.67 0.03 -12.20
N LEU A 362 -9.59 -0.75 -12.07
CA LEU A 362 -8.22 -0.21 -12.10
C LEU A 362 -7.87 0.37 -13.48
N LEU A 363 -8.18 -0.35 -14.55
CA LEU A 363 -7.85 0.02 -15.92
C LEU A 363 -8.69 1.20 -16.44
N GLU A 364 -10.01 1.20 -16.21
CA GLU A 364 -10.92 2.30 -16.60
C GLU A 364 -10.56 3.60 -15.88
N ARG A 365 -10.24 3.52 -14.60
CA ARG A 365 -9.82 4.68 -13.82
C ARG A 365 -8.58 5.34 -14.39
N GLU A 366 -7.57 4.55 -14.80
CA GLU A 366 -6.34 5.11 -15.37
C GLU A 366 -6.55 5.67 -16.78
N LYS A 367 -7.46 5.07 -17.56
CA LYS A 367 -7.90 5.62 -18.84
C LYS A 367 -8.43 7.04 -18.70
N GLU A 368 -9.32 7.28 -17.75
CA GLU A 368 -9.87 8.61 -17.49
C GLU A 368 -8.81 9.58 -16.94
N ARG A 369 -8.00 9.10 -15.99
CA ARG A 369 -7.04 9.94 -15.26
C ARG A 369 -5.85 10.37 -16.11
N GLN A 370 -5.32 9.48 -16.93
CA GLN A 370 -4.12 9.73 -17.76
C GLN A 370 -4.47 10.10 -19.21
N ASP A 371 -5.74 10.27 -19.52
CA ASP A 371 -6.21 10.54 -20.89
C ASP A 371 -5.71 9.48 -21.89
N ILE A 372 -5.79 8.20 -21.47
CA ILE A 372 -5.34 7.07 -22.27
C ILE A 372 -6.47 6.69 -23.23
N HIS A 373 -6.25 6.84 -24.54
CA HIS A 373 -7.22 6.49 -25.57
C HIS A 373 -7.19 4.99 -25.94
N PHE A 374 -6.97 4.12 -24.96
CA PHE A 374 -6.96 2.66 -25.12
C PHE A 374 -8.19 2.05 -24.47
N THR A 375 -8.65 0.93 -25.01
CA THR A 375 -9.66 0.12 -24.34
C THR A 375 -9.03 -0.64 -23.17
N VAL A 376 -9.85 -1.21 -22.29
CA VAL A 376 -9.38 -2.05 -21.18
C VAL A 376 -8.62 -3.26 -21.71
N GLU A 377 -9.11 -3.88 -22.78
CA GLU A 377 -8.48 -5.05 -23.42
C GLU A 377 -7.12 -4.72 -24.01
N GLU A 378 -7.00 -3.56 -24.66
CA GLU A 378 -5.74 -3.10 -25.23
C GLU A 378 -4.70 -2.78 -24.15
N GLN A 379 -5.12 -2.15 -23.03
CA GLN A 379 -4.25 -1.94 -21.88
C GLN A 379 -3.80 -3.29 -21.30
N LEU A 380 -4.71 -4.23 -21.15
CA LEU A 380 -4.42 -5.57 -20.65
C LEU A 380 -3.44 -6.31 -21.54
N GLU A 381 -3.59 -6.23 -22.86
CA GLU A 381 -2.64 -6.84 -23.82
C GLU A 381 -1.22 -6.27 -23.66
N ILE A 382 -1.09 -4.96 -23.45
CA ILE A 382 0.21 -4.31 -23.24
C ILE A 382 0.86 -4.85 -21.96
N PHE A 383 0.12 -4.94 -20.85
CA PHE A 383 0.64 -5.43 -19.58
C PHE A 383 0.93 -6.93 -19.59
N ILE A 384 0.17 -7.74 -20.33
CA ILE A 384 0.48 -9.16 -20.54
C ILE A 384 1.85 -9.32 -21.23
N LYS A 385 2.13 -8.53 -22.27
CA LYS A 385 3.44 -8.56 -22.94
C LYS A 385 4.57 -8.05 -22.05
N LEU A 386 4.29 -7.04 -21.21
CA LEU A 386 5.26 -6.58 -20.21
C LEU A 386 5.60 -7.70 -19.21
N VAL A 387 4.59 -8.36 -18.68
CA VAL A 387 4.75 -9.48 -17.74
C VAL A 387 5.54 -10.61 -18.37
N TYR A 388 5.24 -10.98 -19.62
CA TYR A 388 6.00 -11.98 -20.36
C TYR A 388 7.50 -11.68 -20.35
N GLU A 389 7.89 -10.45 -20.72
CA GLU A 389 9.29 -10.06 -20.74
C GLU A 389 9.92 -10.00 -19.34
N MET A 390 9.19 -9.55 -18.35
CA MET A 390 9.67 -9.51 -16.97
C MET A 390 9.98 -10.93 -16.46
N VAL A 391 9.12 -11.90 -16.77
CA VAL A 391 9.32 -13.30 -16.38
C VAL A 391 10.50 -13.91 -17.16
N GLU A 392 10.63 -13.65 -18.48
CA GLU A 392 11.76 -14.11 -19.29
C GLU A 392 13.11 -13.56 -18.79
N LEU A 393 13.12 -12.35 -18.27
CA LEU A 393 14.30 -11.69 -17.70
C LEU A 393 14.53 -12.01 -16.22
N ASP A 394 13.67 -12.83 -15.62
CA ASP A 394 13.69 -13.16 -14.19
C ASP A 394 13.65 -11.94 -13.26
N ILE A 395 12.84 -10.93 -13.60
CA ILE A 395 12.67 -9.72 -12.82
C ILE A 395 11.22 -9.52 -12.36
N THR A 396 11.04 -9.02 -11.14
CA THR A 396 9.74 -8.58 -10.59
C THR A 396 9.63 -7.06 -10.51
N SER A 397 10.75 -6.38 -10.59
CA SER A 397 10.83 -4.91 -10.61
C SER A 397 12.13 -4.46 -11.26
N GLU A 398 12.11 -3.31 -11.95
CA GLU A 398 13.30 -2.70 -12.55
C GLU A 398 13.10 -1.19 -12.70
N ASP A 399 14.15 -0.48 -13.15
CA ASP A 399 14.08 0.97 -13.35
C ASP A 399 12.95 1.34 -14.33
N ARG A 400 12.31 2.48 -14.08
CA ARG A 400 11.17 2.94 -14.89
C ARG A 400 11.51 3.07 -16.37
N ASP A 401 12.70 3.56 -16.70
CA ASP A 401 13.11 3.72 -18.10
C ASP A 401 13.26 2.37 -18.77
N PHE A 402 13.76 1.37 -18.07
CA PHE A 402 13.84 0.00 -18.57
C PHE A 402 12.45 -0.60 -18.82
N ILE A 403 11.52 -0.44 -17.89
CA ILE A 403 10.12 -0.88 -18.05
C ILE A 403 9.45 -0.14 -19.22
N LYS A 404 9.64 1.17 -19.34
CA LYS A 404 9.17 1.97 -20.49
C LYS A 404 9.70 1.44 -21.82
N ASP A 405 10.98 1.10 -21.88
CA ASP A 405 11.60 0.59 -23.10
C ASP A 405 11.05 -0.80 -23.48
N ILE A 406 10.81 -1.68 -22.52
CA ILE A 406 10.10 -2.95 -22.74
C ILE A 406 8.70 -2.68 -23.32
N ILE A 407 7.92 -1.81 -22.70
CA ILE A 407 6.57 -1.47 -23.17
C ILE A 407 6.62 -0.97 -24.63
N LEU A 408 7.53 -0.04 -24.91
CA LEU A 408 7.69 0.56 -26.24
C LEU A 408 8.08 -0.47 -27.31
N VAL A 409 9.09 -1.29 -27.03
CA VAL A 409 9.63 -2.27 -28.00
C VAL A 409 8.64 -3.38 -28.28
N LYS A 410 8.07 -3.98 -27.22
CA LYS A 410 7.19 -5.16 -27.34
C LYS A 410 5.77 -4.83 -27.79
N ASN A 411 5.34 -3.58 -27.63
CA ASN A 411 4.02 -3.13 -28.06
C ASN A 411 4.05 -2.11 -29.21
N ARG A 412 5.17 -2.00 -29.93
CA ARG A 412 5.40 -0.96 -30.94
C ARG A 412 4.27 -0.87 -31.97
N ASN A 413 3.79 -2.00 -32.47
CA ASN A 413 2.74 -2.02 -33.48
C ASN A 413 1.41 -1.51 -32.89
N LEU A 414 1.02 -1.98 -31.71
CA LEU A 414 -0.20 -1.55 -31.03
C LEU A 414 -0.13 -0.06 -30.70
N ILE A 415 0.97 0.40 -30.11
CA ILE A 415 1.19 1.82 -29.77
C ILE A 415 1.10 2.71 -31.01
N ASN A 416 1.66 2.29 -32.16
CA ASN A 416 1.58 3.05 -33.40
C ASN A 416 0.16 3.16 -33.94
N VAL A 417 -0.64 2.09 -33.87
CA VAL A 417 -2.07 2.13 -34.24
C VAL A 417 -2.83 3.09 -33.31
N LEU A 418 -2.56 3.04 -32.02
CA LEU A 418 -3.27 3.82 -31.03
C LEU A 418 -2.92 5.31 -31.07
N ARG A 419 -1.71 5.67 -31.54
CA ARG A 419 -1.32 7.08 -31.78
C ARG A 419 -2.28 7.82 -32.70
N SER A 420 -2.88 7.13 -33.67
CA SER A 420 -3.83 7.74 -34.60
C SER A 420 -5.15 8.15 -33.95
N ARG A 421 -5.45 7.68 -32.74
CA ARG A 421 -6.66 8.02 -31.98
C ARG A 421 -6.54 9.33 -31.21
N TYR A 422 -5.32 9.84 -31.03
CA TYR A 422 -5.13 11.13 -30.37
C TYR A 422 -5.46 12.29 -31.33
N PRO A 423 -6.10 13.37 -30.87
CA PRO A 423 -6.46 14.51 -31.72
C PRO A 423 -5.27 15.08 -32.50
N GLN A 424 -5.49 15.46 -33.76
CA GLN A 424 -4.48 16.13 -34.59
C GLN A 424 -4.07 17.46 -33.89
N GLY A 425 -2.79 17.59 -33.58
CA GLY A 425 -2.24 18.72 -32.78
C GLY A 425 -1.75 18.32 -31.39
N LEU A 426 -2.17 17.14 -30.88
CA LEU A 426 -1.63 16.49 -29.69
C LEU A 426 -0.92 15.18 -30.10
N SER A 427 -0.15 15.19 -31.19
CA SER A 427 0.53 13.97 -31.66
C SER A 427 1.55 13.51 -30.61
N GLN A 428 1.11 12.65 -29.72
CA GLN A 428 1.99 12.02 -28.74
C GLN A 428 2.98 11.12 -29.48
N LYS A 429 4.25 11.19 -29.12
CA LYS A 429 5.25 10.25 -29.60
C LYS A 429 4.98 8.87 -28.94
N ALA A 430 5.42 7.81 -29.58
CA ALA A 430 5.29 6.46 -29.02
C ALA A 430 5.98 6.34 -27.65
N GLU A 431 7.08 7.07 -27.47
CA GLU A 431 7.83 7.19 -26.23
C GLU A 431 7.01 7.82 -25.10
N ASP A 432 6.16 8.82 -25.42
CA ASP A 432 5.32 9.51 -24.44
C ASP A 432 4.22 8.58 -23.95
N ILE A 433 3.60 7.83 -24.86
CA ILE A 433 2.60 6.81 -24.53
C ILE A 433 3.23 5.72 -23.64
N ALA A 434 4.41 5.22 -24.00
CA ALA A 434 5.12 4.23 -23.20
C ALA A 434 5.49 4.78 -21.82
N SER A 435 5.90 6.04 -21.73
CA SER A 435 6.18 6.73 -20.47
C SER A 435 4.92 6.87 -19.60
N THR A 436 3.77 7.17 -20.21
CA THR A 436 2.48 7.22 -19.51
C THR A 436 2.09 5.86 -18.97
N LEU A 437 2.25 4.78 -19.77
CA LEU A 437 1.97 3.41 -19.35
C LEU A 437 2.92 2.92 -18.25
N ALA A 438 4.19 3.33 -18.26
CA ALA A 438 5.13 3.03 -17.17
C ALA A 438 4.79 3.75 -15.84
N ARG A 439 3.81 4.67 -15.86
CA ARG A 439 3.23 5.33 -14.68
C ARG A 439 1.81 4.85 -14.38
N HIS A 440 1.37 3.79 -15.03
CA HIS A 440 0.04 3.23 -14.85
C HIS A 440 -0.19 2.75 -13.42
N ALA A 441 -1.45 2.76 -12.95
CA ALA A 441 -1.81 2.34 -11.60
C ALA A 441 -1.50 0.86 -11.28
N LEU A 442 -1.31 0.02 -12.29
CA LEU A 442 -0.87 -1.36 -12.10
C LEU A 442 0.61 -1.46 -11.70
N LEU A 443 1.39 -0.38 -11.89
CA LEU A 443 2.81 -0.31 -11.58
C LEU A 443 3.08 0.71 -10.49
N ASP A 444 3.90 0.35 -9.50
CA ASP A 444 4.32 1.28 -8.45
C ASP A 444 5.75 0.94 -8.00
N ARG A 445 6.31 1.81 -7.17
CA ARG A 445 7.64 1.65 -6.62
C ARG A 445 7.69 0.47 -5.65
N VAL A 446 8.63 -0.44 -5.87
CA VAL A 446 8.86 -1.61 -5.03
C VAL A 446 9.94 -1.29 -3.99
N GLY A 447 9.63 -1.57 -2.71
CA GLY A 447 10.56 -1.42 -1.59
C GLY A 447 10.42 -0.13 -0.79
N THR A 448 10.77 -0.24 0.48
CA THR A 448 10.75 0.85 1.48
C THR A 448 12.11 1.54 1.66
N SER A 449 13.17 1.02 1.03
CA SER A 449 14.52 1.58 1.16
C SER A 449 14.66 2.87 0.35
N LYS A 450 15.36 3.86 0.91
CA LYS A 450 15.56 5.20 0.32
C LYS A 450 16.22 5.19 -1.07
N ASN A 451 16.82 4.07 -1.50
CA ASN A 451 17.70 4.00 -2.67
C ASN A 451 17.19 3.12 -3.83
N THR A 452 15.92 2.65 -3.85
CA THR A 452 15.43 1.84 -4.96
C THR A 452 14.44 2.62 -5.82
N ASN A 453 14.85 2.94 -7.06
CA ASN A 453 13.99 3.53 -8.10
C ASN A 453 13.23 2.48 -8.91
N LYS A 454 13.23 1.23 -8.44
CA LYS A 454 12.60 0.13 -9.16
C LYS A 454 11.09 0.19 -9.06
N ILE A 455 10.41 0.03 -10.18
CA ILE A 455 8.97 -0.13 -10.27
C ILE A 455 8.63 -1.57 -10.64
N GLY A 456 7.55 -2.07 -10.09
CA GLY A 456 6.98 -3.38 -10.36
C GLY A 456 5.46 -3.33 -10.26
N PHE A 457 4.80 -4.47 -10.34
CA PHE A 457 3.35 -4.50 -10.15
C PHE A 457 2.97 -4.15 -8.71
N ILE A 458 1.81 -3.51 -8.54
CA ILE A 458 1.34 -2.99 -7.24
C ILE A 458 1.21 -4.07 -6.16
N ASN A 459 0.92 -5.30 -6.55
CA ASN A 459 0.90 -6.47 -5.67
C ASN A 459 1.07 -7.77 -6.46
N ASP A 460 1.40 -8.83 -5.73
CA ASP A 460 1.63 -10.17 -6.27
C ASP A 460 0.37 -10.79 -6.88
N PHE A 461 -0.82 -10.41 -6.42
CA PHE A 461 -2.07 -10.91 -6.97
C PHE A 461 -2.29 -10.45 -8.41
N ILE A 462 -2.13 -9.15 -8.69
CA ILE A 462 -2.23 -8.61 -10.06
C ILE A 462 -1.13 -9.18 -10.94
N PHE A 463 0.09 -9.28 -10.44
CA PHE A 463 1.20 -9.86 -11.18
C PHE A 463 0.91 -11.33 -11.52
N GLY A 464 0.45 -12.12 -10.55
CA GLY A 464 0.06 -13.51 -10.73
C GLY A 464 -1.10 -13.71 -11.70
N LEU A 465 -2.14 -12.83 -11.67
CA LEU A 465 -3.22 -12.86 -12.65
C LEU A 465 -2.69 -12.68 -14.07
N LEU A 466 -1.81 -11.70 -14.29
CA LEU A 466 -1.26 -11.42 -15.60
C LEU A 466 -0.29 -12.52 -16.08
N ILE A 467 0.47 -13.16 -15.17
CA ILE A 467 1.28 -14.34 -15.47
C ILE A 467 0.36 -15.49 -15.92
N GLY A 468 -0.72 -15.75 -15.21
CA GLY A 468 -1.68 -16.79 -15.59
C GLY A 468 -2.32 -16.52 -16.95
N GLU A 469 -2.66 -15.27 -17.26
CA GLU A 469 -3.12 -14.87 -18.62
C GLU A 469 -2.03 -15.12 -19.68
N CYS A 470 -0.76 -14.85 -19.37
CA CYS A 470 0.36 -15.18 -20.25
C CYS A 470 0.42 -16.69 -20.55
N ILE A 471 0.39 -17.51 -19.50
CA ILE A 471 0.46 -18.99 -19.62
C ILE A 471 -0.72 -19.48 -20.46
N CYS A 472 -1.93 -18.95 -20.25
CA CYS A 472 -3.11 -19.35 -20.99
C CYS A 472 -3.10 -18.97 -22.47
N LYS A 473 -2.49 -17.83 -22.84
CA LYS A 473 -2.49 -17.27 -24.19
C LYS A 473 -1.30 -17.69 -25.05
N LEU A 474 -0.17 -18.04 -24.42
CA LEU A 474 1.07 -18.35 -25.11
C LEU A 474 1.17 -19.85 -25.50
N LYS A 475 2.18 -20.18 -26.37
CA LYS A 475 2.46 -21.53 -26.79
C LYS A 475 3.10 -22.35 -25.66
N ASN A 476 2.98 -23.69 -25.75
CA ASN A 476 3.29 -24.65 -24.68
C ASN A 476 4.80 -24.84 -24.35
N ASP A 477 5.69 -24.10 -24.96
CA ASP A 477 7.16 -24.22 -24.83
C ASP A 477 7.80 -23.17 -23.90
N TRP A 478 6.96 -22.37 -23.21
CA TRP A 478 7.44 -21.37 -22.27
C TRP A 478 7.78 -21.99 -20.91
N LEU A 479 9.07 -22.18 -20.64
CA LEU A 479 9.58 -22.67 -19.36
C LEU A 479 9.73 -21.48 -18.40
N ILE A 480 9.00 -21.53 -17.28
CA ILE A 480 9.05 -20.52 -16.23
C ILE A 480 9.50 -21.15 -14.90
N ASP A 481 10.21 -20.34 -14.10
CA ASP A 481 10.57 -20.71 -12.73
C ASP A 481 9.30 -20.92 -11.87
N TYR A 482 9.35 -21.92 -10.97
CA TYR A 482 8.21 -22.26 -10.09
C TYR A 482 7.65 -21.05 -9.32
N LYS A 483 8.48 -20.11 -8.89
CA LYS A 483 8.02 -18.91 -8.19
C LYS A 483 6.96 -18.12 -8.96
N TYR A 484 7.06 -18.07 -10.30
CA TYR A 484 6.06 -17.40 -11.15
C TYR A 484 4.82 -18.28 -11.36
N ILE A 485 5.01 -19.60 -11.47
CA ILE A 485 3.91 -20.56 -11.51
C ILE A 485 3.10 -20.46 -10.21
N ASP A 486 3.77 -20.40 -9.08
CA ASP A 486 3.13 -20.28 -7.76
C ASP A 486 2.30 -19.00 -7.64
N LEU A 487 2.83 -17.84 -8.07
CA LEU A 487 2.10 -16.58 -8.14
C LEU A 487 0.84 -16.71 -9.01
N ALA A 488 0.97 -17.30 -10.21
CA ALA A 488 -0.17 -17.50 -11.11
C ALA A 488 -1.22 -18.43 -10.49
N CYS A 489 -0.81 -19.58 -9.92
CA CYS A 489 -1.71 -20.53 -9.27
C CYS A 489 -2.41 -19.89 -8.06
N THR A 490 -1.70 -19.12 -7.26
CA THR A 490 -2.25 -18.39 -6.11
C THR A 490 -3.32 -17.40 -6.54
N ALA A 491 -3.05 -16.60 -7.57
CA ALA A 491 -4.02 -15.65 -8.10
C ALA A 491 -5.24 -16.35 -8.75
N TYR A 492 -5.00 -17.44 -9.48
CA TYR A 492 -6.06 -18.21 -10.14
C TYR A 492 -6.88 -19.08 -9.18
N SER A 493 -6.40 -19.37 -7.98
CA SER A 493 -7.15 -20.13 -6.97
C SER A 493 -8.50 -19.49 -6.64
N ALA A 494 -8.61 -18.18 -6.82
CA ALA A 494 -9.83 -17.41 -6.62
C ALA A 494 -10.73 -17.30 -7.87
N ARG A 495 -10.25 -17.74 -9.03
CA ARG A 495 -11.02 -17.67 -10.29
C ARG A 495 -12.05 -18.80 -10.40
N SER A 496 -12.90 -18.69 -11.43
CA SER A 496 -13.90 -19.73 -11.74
C SER A 496 -13.26 -21.09 -11.99
N ALA A 497 -14.05 -22.15 -11.83
CA ALA A 497 -13.59 -23.51 -12.09
C ALA A 497 -13.04 -23.67 -13.52
N ASP A 498 -13.68 -23.06 -14.50
CA ASP A 498 -13.26 -23.12 -15.91
C ASP A 498 -11.89 -22.45 -16.13
N GLU A 499 -11.64 -21.31 -15.53
CA GLU A 499 -10.35 -20.61 -15.64
C GLU A 499 -9.24 -21.37 -14.91
N LYS A 500 -9.52 -21.96 -13.75
CA LYS A 500 -8.56 -22.85 -13.05
C LYS A 500 -8.20 -24.06 -13.90
N VAL A 501 -9.19 -24.75 -14.46
CA VAL A 501 -8.96 -25.91 -15.35
C VAL A 501 -8.14 -25.50 -16.59
N LYS A 502 -8.46 -24.36 -17.18
CA LYS A 502 -7.72 -23.84 -18.34
C LYS A 502 -6.23 -23.61 -18.02
N LEU A 503 -5.91 -22.97 -16.89
CA LEU A 503 -4.53 -22.77 -16.45
C LEU A 503 -3.88 -24.13 -16.11
N TYR A 504 -4.58 -25.00 -15.37
CA TYR A 504 -4.09 -26.33 -15.00
C TYR A 504 -3.69 -27.17 -16.21
N LEU A 505 -4.54 -27.21 -17.26
CA LEU A 505 -4.24 -27.95 -18.50
C LEU A 505 -3.00 -27.40 -19.23
N LYS A 506 -2.77 -26.11 -19.14
CA LYS A 506 -1.56 -25.47 -19.70
C LYS A 506 -0.30 -25.81 -18.91
N LEU A 507 -0.41 -25.89 -17.59
CA LEU A 507 0.72 -26.22 -16.70
C LEU A 507 1.03 -27.72 -16.65
N LYS A 508 0.08 -28.59 -16.99
CA LYS A 508 0.24 -30.05 -16.90
C LYS A 508 1.54 -30.62 -17.49
N PRO A 509 2.03 -30.18 -18.67
CA PRO A 509 3.33 -30.67 -19.18
C PRO A 509 4.52 -30.25 -18.31
N ILE A 510 4.44 -29.08 -17.66
CA ILE A 510 5.51 -28.51 -16.85
C ILE A 510 5.52 -29.19 -15.47
N THR A 511 4.33 -29.50 -14.90
CA THR A 511 4.20 -30.10 -13.56
C THR A 511 4.96 -31.41 -13.42
N LEU A 512 5.10 -32.17 -14.48
CA LEU A 512 5.88 -33.42 -14.46
C LEU A 512 7.37 -33.22 -14.18
N MET A 513 7.90 -32.02 -14.35
CA MET A 513 9.30 -31.65 -14.10
C MET A 513 9.51 -31.04 -12.71
N LEU A 514 8.43 -30.72 -11.99
CA LEU A 514 8.48 -30.07 -10.69
C LEU A 514 8.67 -31.09 -9.55
N HIS A 515 9.11 -30.60 -8.38
CA HIS A 515 9.16 -31.42 -7.18
C HIS A 515 7.75 -31.77 -6.69
N SER A 516 7.62 -32.90 -5.98
CA SER A 516 6.31 -33.38 -5.49
C SER A 516 5.58 -32.38 -4.63
N GLN A 517 6.27 -31.58 -3.82
CA GLN A 517 5.71 -30.48 -3.04
C GLN A 517 5.04 -29.43 -3.95
N GLU A 518 5.72 -29.02 -5.00
CA GLU A 518 5.23 -28.01 -5.96
C GLU A 518 4.04 -28.55 -6.76
N GLN A 519 4.09 -29.83 -7.14
CA GLN A 519 2.98 -30.50 -7.84
C GLN A 519 1.71 -30.49 -7.00
N ILE A 520 1.81 -30.85 -5.71
CA ILE A 520 0.65 -30.91 -4.82
C ILE A 520 0.09 -29.52 -4.53
N GLU A 521 0.93 -28.51 -4.45
CA GLU A 521 0.50 -27.12 -4.26
C GLU A 521 -0.30 -26.62 -5.47
N ILE A 522 0.10 -26.96 -6.69
CA ILE A 522 -0.65 -26.67 -7.92
C ILE A 522 -2.00 -27.41 -7.90
N ASP A 523 -2.00 -28.69 -7.56
CA ASP A 523 -3.22 -29.51 -7.47
C ASP A 523 -4.21 -28.90 -6.46
N ILE A 524 -3.76 -28.48 -5.28
CA ILE A 524 -4.59 -27.85 -4.26
C ILE A 524 -5.17 -26.53 -4.74
N LYS A 525 -4.37 -25.70 -5.40
CA LYS A 525 -4.79 -24.37 -5.82
C LYS A 525 -5.74 -24.39 -7.03
N LEU A 526 -5.52 -25.29 -7.98
CA LEU A 526 -6.23 -25.27 -9.27
C LEU A 526 -7.18 -26.43 -9.49
N ASN A 527 -6.88 -27.63 -8.99
CA ASN A 527 -7.56 -28.85 -9.34
C ASN A 527 -8.43 -29.42 -8.19
N ASN A 528 -8.07 -29.12 -6.96
CA ASN A 528 -8.68 -29.66 -5.74
C ASN A 528 -8.71 -31.20 -5.67
N GLN A 529 -7.87 -31.89 -6.45
CA GLN A 529 -7.76 -33.32 -6.43
C GLN A 529 -6.34 -33.78 -6.76
N LEU A 530 -5.95 -34.92 -6.23
CA LEU A 530 -4.67 -35.55 -6.54
C LEU A 530 -4.62 -35.97 -8.02
N SER A 531 -3.60 -35.53 -8.74
CA SER A 531 -3.47 -35.73 -10.18
C SER A 531 -2.36 -36.72 -10.58
N SER A 532 -1.49 -37.07 -9.65
CA SER A 532 -0.34 -37.98 -9.88
C SER A 532 0.01 -38.79 -8.65
N ASN A 533 0.74 -39.91 -8.86
CA ASN A 533 1.34 -40.67 -7.77
C ASN A 533 2.57 -39.97 -7.24
N HIS A 534 2.72 -39.93 -5.92
CA HIS A 534 3.91 -39.44 -5.26
C HIS A 534 4.62 -40.56 -4.51
N LYS A 535 5.92 -40.66 -4.71
CA LYS A 535 6.73 -41.73 -4.10
C LYS A 535 7.95 -41.10 -3.40
N ASP A 536 8.19 -41.57 -2.15
CA ASP A 536 9.33 -41.17 -1.33
C ASP A 536 9.50 -39.65 -1.20
N ALA A 537 8.37 -38.89 -1.19
CA ALA A 537 8.32 -37.45 -1.16
C ALA A 537 8.03 -36.91 0.23
N SER A 538 8.48 -35.71 0.51
CA SER A 538 8.19 -34.99 1.75
C SER A 538 7.32 -33.79 1.47
N PHE A 539 6.24 -33.62 2.24
CA PHE A 539 5.30 -32.52 2.18
C PHE A 539 5.34 -31.76 3.50
N TYR A 540 5.59 -30.46 3.44
CA TYR A 540 5.72 -29.62 4.61
C TYR A 540 4.70 -28.49 4.62
N SER A 541 3.97 -28.33 5.73
CA SER A 541 3.01 -27.24 5.96
C SER A 541 1.90 -27.10 4.89
N VAL A 542 1.54 -28.22 4.23
CA VAL A 542 0.50 -28.24 3.20
C VAL A 542 -0.89 -28.30 3.84
N THR A 543 -1.83 -27.50 3.34
CA THR A 543 -3.23 -27.54 3.77
C THR A 543 -4.11 -28.17 2.69
N PHE A 544 -4.58 -29.37 2.94
CA PHE A 544 -5.58 -30.05 2.12
C PHE A 544 -6.99 -29.65 2.61
N LYS A 545 -7.69 -28.84 1.84
CA LYS A 545 -9.05 -28.39 2.17
C LYS A 545 -9.98 -28.68 1.00
N ASN A 546 -11.09 -29.37 1.25
CA ASN A 546 -12.02 -29.82 0.20
C ASN A 546 -11.31 -30.56 -0.94
N PHE A 547 -10.26 -31.32 -0.62
CA PHE A 547 -9.39 -31.99 -1.57
C PHE A 547 -9.83 -33.45 -1.75
N ILE A 548 -9.73 -33.95 -2.97
CA ILE A 548 -10.18 -35.30 -3.33
C ILE A 548 -8.97 -36.20 -3.59
N PHE A 549 -9.00 -37.39 -3.03
CA PHE A 549 -8.08 -38.48 -3.34
C PHE A 549 -8.77 -39.48 -4.27
N PRO A 550 -8.66 -39.31 -5.62
CA PRO A 550 -9.36 -40.19 -6.56
C PRO A 550 -8.74 -41.58 -6.59
N ASP A 551 -9.54 -42.54 -7.04
CA ASP A 551 -9.05 -43.92 -7.22
C ASP A 551 -7.92 -43.97 -8.25
N GLY A 552 -6.89 -44.78 -7.99
CA GLY A 552 -5.75 -44.95 -8.88
C GLY A 552 -4.57 -44.02 -8.62
N PHE A 553 -4.70 -43.02 -7.74
CA PHE A 553 -3.59 -42.19 -7.30
C PHE A 553 -3.29 -42.41 -5.82
N SER A 554 -2.01 -42.43 -5.48
CA SER A 554 -1.56 -42.71 -4.12
C SER A 554 -0.24 -42.07 -3.75
N PHE A 555 -0.03 -41.94 -2.44
CA PHE A 555 1.25 -41.61 -1.82
C PHE A 555 1.92 -42.88 -1.33
N THR A 556 3.16 -43.11 -1.71
CA THR A 556 3.94 -44.30 -1.29
C THR A 556 5.25 -43.84 -0.67
N GLY A 557 5.53 -44.25 0.57
CA GLY A 557 6.76 -43.87 1.29
C GLY A 557 6.86 -42.36 1.61
N CYS A 558 5.74 -41.62 1.57
CA CYS A 558 5.75 -40.17 1.72
C CYS A 558 5.69 -39.76 3.19
N THR A 559 6.27 -38.57 3.47
CA THR A 559 6.25 -37.95 4.80
C THR A 559 5.45 -36.64 4.73
N PHE A 560 4.46 -36.52 5.61
CA PHE A 560 3.66 -35.29 5.78
C PHE A 560 4.03 -34.66 7.11
N SER A 561 4.57 -33.46 7.11
CA SER A 561 4.99 -32.72 8.31
C SER A 561 4.22 -31.42 8.44
N GLN A 562 3.60 -31.18 9.59
CA GLN A 562 2.80 -29.97 9.88
C GLN A 562 1.65 -29.73 8.90
N CYS A 563 1.17 -30.76 8.21
CA CYS A 563 0.09 -30.65 7.24
C CYS A 563 -1.28 -30.58 7.94
N ILE A 564 -2.22 -29.91 7.30
CA ILE A 564 -3.60 -29.78 7.76
C ILE A 564 -4.53 -30.46 6.76
N PHE A 565 -5.34 -31.37 7.25
CA PHE A 565 -6.39 -32.05 6.50
C PHE A 565 -7.73 -31.56 7.03
N ASN A 566 -8.52 -30.89 6.19
CA ASN A 566 -9.74 -30.21 6.62
C ASN A 566 -10.90 -30.46 5.64
N LYS A 567 -12.02 -30.96 6.15
CA LYS A 567 -13.25 -31.26 5.39
C LYS A 567 -13.00 -32.12 4.15
N ILE A 568 -12.30 -33.22 4.34
CA ILE A 568 -11.94 -34.14 3.27
C ILE A 568 -12.28 -35.60 3.62
N GLU A 569 -12.53 -36.36 2.57
CA GLU A 569 -12.61 -37.84 2.67
C GLU A 569 -11.20 -38.44 2.51
N ILE A 570 -10.69 -39.04 3.55
CA ILE A 570 -9.37 -39.72 3.57
C ILE A 570 -9.58 -41.21 3.37
N ARG A 571 -9.05 -41.74 2.28
CA ARG A 571 -9.09 -43.18 1.98
C ARG A 571 -7.78 -43.83 2.38
N LYS A 572 -7.84 -44.88 3.16
CA LYS A 572 -6.64 -45.64 3.56
C LYS A 572 -5.88 -46.17 2.35
N SER A 573 -6.61 -46.56 1.28
CA SER A 573 -6.02 -47.02 0.01
C SER A 573 -5.13 -46.01 -0.69
N SER A 574 -5.32 -44.72 -0.44
CA SER A 574 -4.49 -43.65 -1.04
C SER A 574 -3.12 -43.49 -0.39
N PHE A 575 -2.84 -44.18 0.71
CA PHE A 575 -1.58 -44.03 1.44
C PHE A 575 -0.92 -45.39 1.69
N TYR A 576 0.35 -45.52 1.34
CA TYR A 576 1.13 -46.73 1.58
C TYR A 576 2.51 -46.37 2.16
N SER A 577 2.83 -46.94 3.33
CA SER A 577 4.09 -46.69 4.07
C SER A 577 4.33 -45.19 4.30
N CYS A 578 3.27 -44.40 4.56
CA CYS A 578 3.35 -42.98 4.78
C CYS A 578 3.47 -42.60 6.25
N ILE A 579 4.05 -41.45 6.50
CA ILE A 579 4.36 -40.92 7.82
C ILE A 579 3.73 -39.56 7.97
N PHE A 580 3.01 -39.36 9.08
CA PHE A 580 2.35 -38.12 9.42
C PHE A 580 2.94 -37.57 10.72
N ILE A 581 3.52 -36.38 10.68
CA ILE A 581 4.20 -35.76 11.82
C ILE A 581 3.54 -34.38 12.04
N ASP A 582 3.08 -34.11 13.27
CA ASP A 582 2.46 -32.83 13.64
C ASP A 582 1.25 -32.47 12.77
N CYS A 583 0.63 -33.42 12.11
CA CYS A 583 -0.50 -33.17 11.23
C CYS A 583 -1.79 -32.97 12.03
N ARG A 584 -2.70 -32.15 11.46
CA ARG A 584 -4.01 -31.87 12.05
C ARG A 584 -5.12 -32.33 11.12
N PHE A 585 -6.16 -32.94 11.71
CA PHE A 585 -7.29 -33.51 10.97
C PHE A 585 -8.57 -32.94 11.55
N TYR A 586 -9.31 -32.15 10.74
CA TYR A 586 -10.53 -31.45 11.15
C TYR A 586 -11.68 -31.77 10.19
N ASP A 587 -12.82 -32.20 10.72
CA ASP A 587 -14.03 -32.55 9.94
C ASP A 587 -13.74 -33.54 8.79
N CYS A 588 -12.80 -34.49 9.02
CA CYS A 588 -12.41 -35.49 8.04
C CYS A 588 -13.26 -36.76 8.16
N THR A 589 -13.70 -37.30 7.01
CA THR A 589 -14.31 -38.61 6.94
C THR A 589 -13.22 -39.61 6.57
N ILE A 590 -12.97 -40.60 7.44
CA ILE A 590 -11.92 -41.58 7.21
C ILE A 590 -12.53 -42.91 6.76
N LEU A 591 -12.16 -43.34 5.56
CA LEU A 591 -12.61 -44.63 4.98
C LEU A 591 -11.52 -45.65 5.09
N ASN A 592 -11.85 -46.77 5.76
CA ASN A 592 -11.01 -47.98 5.83
C ASN A 592 -11.39 -48.89 4.66
N ASP A 593 -11.05 -48.50 3.45
CA ASP A 593 -11.45 -49.12 2.18
C ASP A 593 -10.48 -50.23 1.71
N THR A 594 -9.51 -50.62 2.53
CA THR A 594 -8.60 -51.71 2.25
C THR A 594 -8.26 -52.48 3.51
N GLN A 595 -8.13 -53.83 3.37
CA GLN A 595 -7.66 -54.72 4.44
C GLN A 595 -6.14 -54.87 4.45
N GLU A 596 -5.43 -54.33 3.45
CA GLU A 596 -3.97 -54.40 3.40
C GLU A 596 -3.34 -53.60 4.53
N ASP A 597 -2.24 -54.15 5.07
CA ASP A 597 -1.40 -53.39 6.00
C ASP A 597 -0.67 -52.29 5.23
N ARG A 598 -1.07 -51.05 5.46
CA ARG A 598 -0.53 -49.87 4.77
C ARG A 598 0.67 -49.25 5.49
N LYS A 599 1.06 -49.79 6.66
CA LYS A 599 2.21 -49.31 7.47
C LYS A 599 2.20 -47.77 7.64
N LEU A 600 1.07 -47.22 8.10
CA LEU A 600 0.95 -45.79 8.33
C LEU A 600 1.42 -45.44 9.74
N ILE A 601 2.24 -44.39 9.85
CA ILE A 601 2.82 -43.92 11.11
C ILE A 601 2.29 -42.52 11.41
N PHE A 602 1.81 -42.32 12.64
CA PHE A 602 1.31 -41.02 13.10
C PHE A 602 2.08 -40.60 14.34
N SER A 603 2.82 -39.49 14.25
CA SER A 603 3.55 -38.90 15.37
C SER A 603 2.95 -37.54 15.69
N ASN A 604 2.50 -37.37 16.94
CA ASN A 604 1.94 -36.10 17.45
C ASN A 604 0.85 -35.47 16.55
N CYS A 605 -0.01 -36.31 15.98
CA CYS A 605 -1.13 -35.86 15.16
C CYS A 605 -2.37 -35.63 16.03
N PHE A 606 -3.13 -34.59 15.73
CA PHE A 606 -4.30 -34.14 16.49
C PHE A 606 -5.52 -33.98 15.58
N GLY A 607 -6.68 -33.97 16.19
CA GLY A 607 -7.95 -33.70 15.50
C GLY A 607 -8.91 -34.89 15.64
N ASP A 608 -9.67 -35.15 14.57
CA ASP A 608 -10.68 -36.20 14.54
C ASP A 608 -10.09 -37.58 14.76
N ASP A 609 -10.96 -38.58 15.03
CA ASP A 609 -10.53 -39.95 15.24
C ASP A 609 -9.86 -40.53 13.98
N ILE A 610 -8.53 -40.62 14.02
CA ILE A 610 -7.70 -41.22 12.98
C ILE A 610 -7.41 -42.68 13.22
N SER A 611 -8.03 -43.31 14.23
CA SER A 611 -7.83 -44.73 14.57
C SER A 611 -8.08 -45.70 13.42
N PRO A 612 -9.02 -45.46 12.48
CA PRO A 612 -9.17 -46.32 11.31
C PRO A 612 -7.96 -46.38 10.37
N LEU A 613 -7.13 -45.31 10.36
CA LEU A 613 -5.91 -45.25 9.58
C LEU A 613 -4.72 -45.92 10.28
N LYS A 614 -4.72 -45.93 11.61
CA LYS A 614 -3.62 -46.53 12.40
C LYS A 614 -3.57 -48.01 12.21
N THR A 615 -2.38 -48.59 12.00
CA THR A 615 -2.15 -50.03 12.07
C THR A 615 -2.18 -50.46 13.53
N LYS A 616 -2.67 -51.68 13.79
CA LYS A 616 -2.87 -52.20 15.16
C LYS A 616 -1.59 -52.38 15.98
N ASP A 617 -0.42 -52.29 15.36
CA ASP A 617 0.86 -52.54 15.98
C ASP A 617 1.74 -51.30 16.03
N PHE A 618 1.41 -50.37 16.94
CA PHE A 618 2.42 -49.50 17.51
C PHE A 618 2.28 -49.48 19.03
N VAL A 619 2.94 -50.43 19.63
CA VAL A 619 3.43 -50.33 21.00
C VAL A 619 4.34 -49.10 20.98
N THR A 620 4.04 -48.12 21.82
CA THR A 620 5.00 -47.09 22.21
C THR A 620 6.22 -47.81 22.73
N SER A 621 7.21 -48.06 21.87
CA SER A 621 8.43 -48.72 22.25
C SER A 621 9.33 -47.71 22.97
N ASP A 622 10.12 -48.22 23.91
CA ASP A 622 11.24 -47.52 24.55
C ASP A 622 12.26 -46.89 23.56
N ASP A 623 12.05 -47.06 22.26
CA ASP A 623 12.91 -46.58 21.16
C ASP A 623 12.93 -45.05 21.00
N ASP A 624 11.83 -44.34 21.22
CA ASP A 624 11.82 -42.88 21.09
C ASP A 624 12.74 -42.23 22.11
N TYR A 625 12.76 -42.75 23.31
CA TYR A 625 13.65 -42.29 24.38
C TYR A 625 15.13 -42.61 24.08
N TYR A 626 15.40 -43.71 23.37
CA TYR A 626 16.73 -44.10 22.91
C TYR A 626 17.31 -43.06 21.91
N TYR A 627 16.53 -42.65 20.92
CA TYR A 627 17.00 -41.69 19.92
C TYR A 627 17.10 -40.24 20.46
N GLU A 628 16.22 -39.83 21.37
CA GLU A 628 16.38 -38.57 22.12
C GLU A 628 17.71 -38.54 22.87
N LYS A 629 18.06 -39.63 23.50
CA LYS A 629 19.35 -39.79 24.19
C LYS A 629 20.52 -39.69 23.22
N ILE A 630 20.47 -40.30 22.05
CA ILE A 630 21.49 -40.19 21.00
C ILE A 630 21.65 -38.72 20.55
N VAL A 631 20.56 -38.01 20.31
CA VAL A 631 20.59 -36.58 19.91
C VAL A 631 21.21 -35.75 21.01
N LEU A 632 20.78 -35.89 22.26
CA LEU A 632 21.30 -35.09 23.39
C LEU A 632 22.76 -35.42 23.71
N GLN A 633 23.23 -36.66 23.46
CA GLN A 633 24.64 -37.03 23.57
C GLN A 633 25.54 -36.26 22.60
N GLN A 634 25.01 -35.75 21.46
CA GLN A 634 25.76 -34.88 20.55
C GLN A 634 26.02 -33.51 21.18
N PHE A 635 25.13 -33.04 22.04
CA PHE A 635 25.32 -31.78 22.79
C PHE A 635 26.12 -31.99 24.06
N TRP A 636 25.91 -33.11 24.76
CA TRP A 636 26.58 -33.40 26.03
C TRP A 636 27.21 -34.80 26.03
N GLN A 637 28.44 -34.89 25.55
CA GLN A 637 29.19 -36.12 25.48
C GLN A 637 29.59 -36.62 26.89
N LYS A 638 29.57 -37.92 27.06
CA LYS A 638 29.97 -38.60 28.32
C LYS A 638 31.39 -38.14 28.73
N GLY A 639 31.55 -37.70 29.98
CA GLY A 639 32.82 -37.22 30.52
C GLY A 639 33.10 -35.71 30.33
N ARG A 640 32.25 -34.94 29.67
CA ARG A 640 32.35 -33.48 29.62
C ARG A 640 31.59 -32.84 30.76
N ALA A 641 32.23 -31.83 31.39
CA ALA A 641 31.63 -31.07 32.49
C ALA A 641 30.40 -30.27 32.08
N ASN A 642 30.38 -29.75 30.84
CA ASN A 642 29.33 -28.88 30.35
C ASN A 642 28.81 -29.36 28.96
N ALA A 643 27.52 -29.13 28.70
CA ALA A 643 26.91 -29.29 27.39
C ALA A 643 27.41 -28.19 26.43
N GLN A 644 27.43 -28.50 25.14
CA GLN A 644 27.66 -27.49 24.09
C GLN A 644 26.36 -26.76 23.78
N PRO A 645 26.41 -25.40 23.61
CA PRO A 645 25.20 -24.61 23.43
C PRO A 645 24.52 -24.82 22.08
N ASN A 646 25.27 -25.20 21.04
CA ASN A 646 24.74 -25.42 19.70
C ASN A 646 25.50 -26.51 18.93
N ARG A 647 24.83 -27.02 17.91
CA ARG A 647 25.37 -27.99 16.94
C ARG A 647 24.85 -27.69 15.56
N ALA A 648 25.63 -28.00 14.52
CA ALA A 648 25.10 -28.00 13.15
C ALA A 648 24.10 -29.16 13.00
N TYR A 649 22.97 -28.93 12.38
CA TYR A 649 21.90 -29.92 12.22
C TYR A 649 22.41 -31.26 11.69
N ARG A 650 23.28 -31.22 10.68
CA ARG A 650 23.88 -32.43 10.09
C ARG A 650 24.73 -33.25 11.07
N THR A 651 25.31 -32.63 12.07
CA THR A 651 26.16 -33.32 13.05
C THR A 651 25.36 -34.11 14.07
N LEU A 652 24.06 -33.86 14.20
CA LEU A 652 23.17 -34.62 15.08
C LEU A 652 22.94 -36.07 14.60
N PHE A 653 23.22 -36.32 13.33
CA PHE A 653 23.13 -37.68 12.71
C PHE A 653 24.47 -38.44 12.74
N ALA A 654 25.53 -37.88 13.32
CA ALA A 654 26.83 -38.46 13.32
C ALA A 654 26.85 -39.76 14.11
N GLY A 655 27.37 -40.83 13.47
CA GLY A 655 27.48 -42.16 14.09
C GLY A 655 26.19 -43.02 14.02
N VAL A 656 25.11 -42.48 13.38
CA VAL A 656 23.85 -43.23 13.21
C VAL A 656 23.79 -43.80 11.78
N PRO A 657 23.39 -45.06 11.61
CA PRO A 657 23.17 -45.63 10.30
C PRO A 657 22.05 -44.90 9.53
N THR A 658 22.21 -44.76 8.21
CA THR A 658 21.26 -44.00 7.35
C THR A 658 19.80 -44.48 7.47
N LYS A 659 19.62 -45.79 7.75
CA LYS A 659 18.28 -46.38 7.97
C LYS A 659 17.56 -45.84 9.23
N GLN A 660 18.30 -45.22 10.15
CA GLN A 660 17.80 -44.70 11.41
C GLN A 660 17.74 -43.18 11.44
N TYR A 661 18.11 -42.52 10.36
CA TYR A 661 18.07 -41.04 10.27
C TYR A 661 16.70 -40.45 10.58
N TYR A 662 15.66 -41.16 10.14
CA TYR A 662 14.28 -40.77 10.42
C TYR A 662 13.96 -40.80 11.94
N SER A 663 14.39 -41.80 12.66
CA SER A 663 14.17 -41.89 14.12
C SER A 663 14.92 -40.80 14.87
N VAL A 664 16.10 -40.40 14.40
CA VAL A 664 16.87 -39.29 14.93
C VAL A 664 16.17 -37.93 14.63
N GLU A 665 15.60 -37.78 13.45
CA GLU A 665 14.86 -36.56 13.07
C GLU A 665 13.61 -36.39 13.93
N ASN A 666 12.85 -37.45 14.17
CA ASN A 666 11.72 -37.49 15.10
C ASN A 666 12.14 -37.13 16.52
N ALA A 667 13.26 -37.66 17.00
CA ALA A 667 13.79 -37.35 18.32
C ALA A 667 14.18 -35.85 18.42
N ILE A 668 14.79 -35.26 17.40
CA ILE A 668 15.11 -33.86 17.35
C ILE A 668 13.80 -33.04 17.45
N GLU A 669 12.79 -33.38 16.68
CA GLU A 669 11.49 -32.63 16.70
C GLU A 669 10.75 -32.84 18.03
N SER A 670 10.81 -34.02 18.65
CA SER A 670 10.28 -34.27 20.00
C SER A 670 10.95 -33.36 21.04
N LEU A 671 12.28 -33.27 21.01
CA LEU A 671 13.06 -32.43 21.92
C LEU A 671 12.80 -30.93 21.67
N ARG A 672 12.56 -30.51 20.43
CA ARG A 672 12.13 -29.14 20.10
C ARG A 672 10.76 -28.82 20.69
N ARG A 673 9.79 -29.73 20.60
CA ARG A 673 8.46 -29.54 21.22
C ARG A 673 8.50 -29.45 22.73
N LYS A 674 9.40 -30.22 23.35
CA LYS A 674 9.67 -30.13 24.79
C LYS A 674 10.36 -28.80 25.17
N GLY A 675 10.73 -27.96 24.20
CA GLY A 675 11.48 -26.72 24.43
C GLY A 675 12.96 -26.92 24.77
N ILE A 676 13.44 -28.18 24.72
CA ILE A 676 14.82 -28.55 25.06
C ILE A 676 15.78 -28.14 23.93
N LEU A 677 15.34 -28.23 22.69
CA LEU A 677 16.09 -27.79 21.51
C LEU A 677 15.37 -26.68 20.74
N GLU A 678 16.15 -25.76 20.14
CA GLU A 678 15.65 -24.74 19.25
C GLU A 678 16.48 -24.76 17.95
N LYS A 679 15.83 -24.73 16.77
CA LYS A 679 16.51 -24.70 15.47
C LYS A 679 16.45 -23.30 14.88
N GLN A 680 17.61 -22.77 14.51
CA GLN A 680 17.76 -21.48 13.81
C GLN A 680 18.64 -21.69 12.58
N GLY A 681 18.04 -21.78 11.42
CA GLY A 681 18.73 -22.12 10.16
C GLY A 681 19.38 -23.51 10.20
N GLU A 682 20.67 -23.62 9.95
CA GLU A 682 21.47 -24.86 9.98
C GLU A 682 21.98 -25.23 11.37
N LEU A 683 21.73 -24.41 12.38
CA LEU A 683 22.16 -24.65 13.75
C LEU A 683 20.98 -25.06 14.64
N VAL A 684 21.27 -25.98 15.58
CA VAL A 684 20.33 -26.39 16.63
C VAL A 684 20.96 -26.00 17.97
N TYR A 685 20.20 -25.29 18.78
CA TYR A 685 20.61 -24.77 20.08
C TYR A 685 19.99 -25.61 21.19
N LEU A 686 20.78 -25.85 22.25
CA LEU A 686 20.32 -26.47 23.49
C LEU A 686 19.81 -25.36 24.44
N ASN A 687 18.56 -25.47 24.88
CA ASN A 687 18.01 -24.55 25.85
C ASN A 687 18.51 -24.93 27.26
N TYR A 688 19.34 -24.08 27.84
CA TYR A 688 19.95 -24.32 29.16
C TYR A 688 18.95 -24.28 30.32
N GLU A 689 17.77 -23.71 30.15
CA GLU A 689 16.71 -23.75 31.16
C GLU A 689 16.28 -25.18 31.46
N TYR A 690 16.39 -26.08 30.48
CA TYR A 690 16.03 -27.50 30.57
C TYR A 690 17.22 -28.43 30.83
N ILE A 691 18.38 -27.89 31.23
CA ILE A 691 19.62 -28.67 31.41
C ILE A 691 19.47 -29.79 32.45
N GLY A 692 18.61 -29.56 33.46
CA GLY A 692 18.26 -30.57 34.46
C GLY A 692 17.52 -31.78 33.87
N GLU A 693 16.58 -31.49 32.96
CA GLU A 693 15.80 -32.53 32.25
C GLU A 693 16.69 -33.27 31.24
N VAL A 694 17.58 -32.60 30.53
CA VAL A 694 18.60 -33.19 29.67
C VAL A 694 19.48 -34.15 30.45
N ARG A 695 19.91 -33.77 31.67
CA ARG A 695 20.69 -34.64 32.56
C ARG A 695 19.91 -35.90 32.96
N ASN A 696 18.63 -35.74 33.28
CA ASN A 696 17.75 -36.86 33.63
C ASN A 696 17.59 -37.82 32.45
N ILE A 697 17.35 -37.32 31.23
CA ILE A 697 17.26 -38.13 30.01
C ILE A 697 18.57 -38.90 29.74
N LEU A 698 19.70 -38.26 29.92
CA LEU A 698 21.01 -38.88 29.68
C LEU A 698 21.38 -39.94 30.75
N SER A 699 20.91 -39.76 32.00
CA SER A 699 21.19 -40.66 33.12
C SER A 699 20.19 -41.81 33.26
N SER A 700 18.99 -41.68 32.72
CA SER A 700 17.98 -42.76 32.73
C SER A 700 18.44 -43.89 31.83
N GLY A 701 18.79 -45.02 32.42
CA GLY A 701 19.27 -46.23 31.73
C GLY A 701 20.63 -46.74 32.18
N GLU A 702 21.26 -46.15 33.19
CA GLU A 702 22.46 -46.74 33.81
C GLU A 702 22.18 -47.66 35.03
N GLY A 703 20.90 -47.89 35.34
CA GLY A 703 20.49 -48.82 36.39
C GLY A 703 19.83 -50.05 35.80
N ASP A 704 20.58 -51.02 35.30
CA ASP A 704 20.32 -52.46 35.28
C ASP A 704 21.15 -53.22 34.22
N ILE A 705 22.46 -53.06 34.29
CA ILE A 705 23.34 -54.07 33.68
C ILE A 705 24.37 -54.51 34.75
N ASN A 706 23.85 -55.02 35.89
CA ASN A 706 24.61 -55.89 36.78
C ASN A 706 23.63 -56.84 37.44
N GLY A 707 23.27 -57.88 36.72
CA GLY A 707 22.41 -58.94 37.27
C GLY A 707 22.02 -59.99 36.24
N LYS A 708 22.95 -60.65 35.63
CA LYS A 708 23.12 -62.02 35.26
C LYS A 708 23.90 -62.21 33.97
#